data_881f16623cf54082bf7d2f9058091349
#
_entry.id   881f16623cf54082bf7d2f9058091349
#
_cell.length_a   1.000
_cell.length_b   1.000
_cell.length_c   1.000
_cell.angle_alpha   90.00
_cell.angle_beta   90.00
_cell.angle_gamma   90.00
#
_symmetry.space_group_name_H-M   'P 1'
#
loop_
_entity.id
_entity.type
_entity.pdbx_description
1 polymer ?
#
loop_
_entity_poly.entity_id
_entity_poly.type
_entity_poly.pdbx_seq_one_letter_code
_entity_poly.pdbx_strand_id
1 'polypeptide(L)'
;MDGRPVRLLSGALHYFRVHEGHWDHRLAMLRAMGLNCVETYVPWNLHEPRPGVFRELAVLGRFLDAVGRAGLLAIVRPGPYICAEWENGGLPHWVTGPLGRRVRTRDPEYLRAVDGWLAAVLPQVVPRQCDRGGPVIMVQVENEYGSYGSDAGYLAHLAGRLRALGVTVPLFTSDGPEDHMLTGGSVPGLTATVNFGSGAREAFATLRRHRPDGPLMCMEFWCGWFSHWHTGPGGEDAEVMEATEAGQAGETAEAGAVAKAGEAGEVGEVGEGGVRDAADAAAALAEILECGASVNIYMAHGGTSFGGWAGANRAGALQDGALLPTVTSYDYDAPVDERGRPTAKFWRFREVLAPYAEGPVPAPPAPQPVLAAAAEVRLTGWASMDAVLDGLGGPEVWSGAPPTFEELDVDRGVVRYRLSVPGPRAPYELRVRGVRDRAVTFVDGAPGPVLDTEEAVLGPVAGPAEVELWVESLGRVNYGPRLGEAKGITGGVLHERQYLHGVRARGLRLDAVEDATAVARLVFEEPRPGARGLHRGTVVVPAGGVGDAVLELPGWTRGFVWVGGFPLGRYWSAGPQRSLYVPGPCLREGANEVLVLELEGAAPGTSGPGRPSANRPGTDGSGTNGPGTDGSGTNGPGTDGPSVEAPRLVP
;
A
#
# COMPACT_ATOMS: atom_id res chain seq x y z
N MET A 1 4.41 -20.97 -28.08
CA MET A 1 3.73 -22.14 -27.49
C MET A 1 3.53 -23.14 -28.60
N ASP A 2 3.74 -24.41 -28.36
CA ASP A 2 3.61 -25.50 -29.35
C ASP A 2 4.35 -25.23 -30.67
N GLY A 3 5.55 -24.67 -30.57
CA GLY A 3 6.40 -24.31 -31.72
C GLY A 3 5.98 -23.04 -32.48
N ARG A 4 4.97 -22.32 -32.00
CA ARG A 4 4.54 -21.03 -32.60
C ARG A 4 4.99 -19.87 -31.69
N PRO A 5 5.46 -18.77 -32.30
CA PRO A 5 5.72 -17.54 -31.51
C PRO A 5 4.40 -17.00 -30.97
N VAL A 6 4.41 -16.55 -29.72
CA VAL A 6 3.27 -15.92 -29.04
C VAL A 6 3.70 -14.55 -28.57
N ARG A 7 2.90 -13.52 -28.86
CA ARG A 7 3.05 -12.21 -28.25
C ARG A 7 2.25 -12.19 -26.96
N LEU A 8 2.90 -11.86 -25.85
CA LEU A 8 2.23 -11.71 -24.57
C LEU A 8 1.64 -10.32 -24.46
N LEU A 9 0.33 -10.26 -24.42
CA LEU A 9 -0.46 -9.08 -24.08
C LEU A 9 -0.95 -9.31 -22.66
N SER A 10 -0.12 -8.97 -21.69
CA SER A 10 -0.33 -9.26 -20.27
C SER A 10 -0.79 -8.02 -19.50
N GLY A 11 -1.43 -8.24 -18.37
CA GLY A 11 -1.77 -7.20 -17.43
C GLY A 11 -1.65 -7.67 -16.00
N ALA A 12 -1.10 -6.80 -15.14
CA ALA A 12 -0.94 -7.06 -13.72
C ALA A 12 -2.29 -6.98 -12.99
N LEU A 13 -2.60 -8.05 -12.26
CA LEU A 13 -3.72 -8.17 -11.33
C LEU A 13 -3.24 -8.97 -10.13
N HIS A 14 -3.12 -8.30 -8.98
CA HIS A 14 -2.64 -8.93 -7.76
C HIS A 14 -3.80 -9.59 -7.00
N TYR A 15 -3.80 -10.95 -6.92
CA TYR A 15 -4.86 -11.70 -6.25
C TYR A 15 -5.12 -11.25 -4.81
N PHE A 16 -4.10 -10.74 -4.13
CA PHE A 16 -4.17 -10.29 -2.74
C PHE A 16 -4.74 -8.86 -2.59
N ARG A 17 -4.94 -8.14 -3.70
CA ARG A 17 -5.59 -6.81 -3.75
C ARG A 17 -7.03 -6.87 -4.26
N VAL A 18 -7.54 -8.06 -4.55
CA VAL A 18 -8.90 -8.28 -5.07
C VAL A 18 -9.56 -9.39 -4.28
N HIS A 19 -10.74 -9.13 -3.73
CA HIS A 19 -11.49 -10.18 -3.04
C HIS A 19 -11.75 -11.37 -3.97
N GLU A 20 -11.57 -12.60 -3.47
CA GLU A 20 -11.66 -13.84 -4.27
C GLU A 20 -12.97 -13.93 -5.07
N GLY A 21 -14.10 -13.48 -4.50
CA GLY A 21 -15.41 -13.46 -5.16
C GLY A 21 -15.50 -12.54 -6.39
N HIS A 22 -14.48 -11.71 -6.65
CA HIS A 22 -14.42 -10.82 -7.82
C HIS A 22 -13.43 -11.25 -8.89
N TRP A 23 -12.61 -12.28 -8.66
CA TRP A 23 -11.56 -12.67 -9.61
C TRP A 23 -12.11 -13.00 -11.00
N ASP A 24 -13.16 -13.80 -11.09
CA ASP A 24 -13.72 -14.20 -12.40
C ASP A 24 -14.18 -12.98 -13.21
N HIS A 25 -14.79 -11.97 -12.56
CA HIS A 25 -15.18 -10.72 -13.22
C HIS A 25 -13.95 -9.91 -13.68
N ARG A 26 -12.96 -9.71 -12.81
CA ARG A 26 -11.74 -8.95 -13.16
C ARG A 26 -10.97 -9.62 -14.29
N LEU A 27 -10.83 -10.95 -14.26
CA LEU A 27 -10.19 -11.72 -15.34
C LEU A 27 -10.96 -11.59 -16.66
N ALA A 28 -12.30 -11.62 -16.62
CA ALA A 28 -13.13 -11.38 -17.81
C ALA A 28 -12.96 -9.95 -18.36
N MET A 29 -12.80 -8.93 -17.50
CA MET A 29 -12.49 -7.56 -17.89
C MET A 29 -11.15 -7.48 -18.62
N LEU A 30 -10.10 -8.14 -18.09
CA LEU A 30 -8.78 -8.15 -18.73
C LEU A 30 -8.84 -8.82 -20.12
N ARG A 31 -9.56 -9.93 -20.25
CA ARG A 31 -9.81 -10.53 -21.58
C ARG A 31 -10.56 -9.59 -22.51
N ALA A 32 -11.57 -8.89 -21.99
CA ALA A 32 -12.36 -7.93 -22.76
C ALA A 32 -11.54 -6.71 -23.17
N MET A 33 -10.43 -6.40 -22.52
CA MET A 33 -9.47 -5.39 -22.97
C MET A 33 -8.58 -5.89 -24.12
N GLY A 34 -8.50 -7.20 -24.33
CA GLY A 34 -7.68 -7.82 -25.38
C GLY A 34 -6.45 -8.56 -24.87
N LEU A 35 -6.33 -8.74 -23.56
CA LEU A 35 -5.21 -9.45 -22.95
C LEU A 35 -5.35 -10.98 -23.11
N ASN A 36 -4.22 -11.65 -23.25
CA ASN A 36 -4.11 -13.12 -23.29
C ASN A 36 -3.34 -13.70 -22.09
N CYS A 37 -2.82 -12.83 -21.22
CA CYS A 37 -2.01 -13.20 -20.07
C CYS A 37 -2.30 -12.31 -18.87
N VAL A 38 -2.12 -12.85 -17.67
CA VAL A 38 -2.20 -12.12 -16.39
C VAL A 38 -0.91 -12.30 -15.63
N GLU A 39 -0.43 -11.23 -15.03
CA GLU A 39 0.71 -11.26 -14.11
C GLU A 39 0.23 -11.10 -12.68
N THR A 40 0.88 -11.79 -11.74
CA THR A 40 0.70 -11.53 -10.32
C THR A 40 1.99 -11.72 -9.52
N TYR A 41 2.20 -10.82 -8.57
CA TYR A 41 3.18 -11.00 -7.50
C TYR A 41 2.66 -11.96 -6.42
N VAL A 42 3.58 -12.42 -5.56
CA VAL A 42 3.27 -13.21 -4.35
C VAL A 42 3.97 -12.59 -3.14
N PRO A 43 3.26 -11.90 -2.25
CA PRO A 43 3.87 -11.25 -1.08
C PRO A 43 4.21 -12.26 0.01
N TRP A 44 5.49 -12.40 0.32
CA TRP A 44 5.97 -13.35 1.32
C TRP A 44 5.42 -13.04 2.72
N ASN A 45 5.46 -11.77 3.14
CA ASN A 45 5.00 -11.34 4.46
C ASN A 45 3.50 -11.60 4.74
N LEU A 46 2.66 -11.60 3.70
CA LEU A 46 1.24 -11.96 3.82
C LEU A 46 1.07 -13.44 4.17
N HIS A 47 1.88 -14.28 3.54
CA HIS A 47 1.74 -15.74 3.64
C HIS A 47 2.60 -16.38 4.73
N GLU A 48 3.64 -15.72 5.20
CA GLU A 48 4.48 -16.17 6.32
C GLU A 48 4.67 -15.04 7.35
N PRO A 49 3.62 -14.71 8.12
CA PRO A 49 3.67 -13.63 9.11
C PRO A 49 4.64 -13.89 10.27
N ARG A 50 5.03 -15.15 10.49
CA ARG A 50 6.04 -15.60 11.47
C ARG A 50 6.84 -16.74 10.89
N PRO A 51 8.09 -16.95 11.33
CA PRO A 51 8.94 -18.03 10.82
C PRO A 51 8.25 -19.39 10.87
N GLY A 52 8.08 -20.04 9.71
CA GLY A 52 7.46 -21.35 9.57
C GLY A 52 5.94 -21.39 9.77
N VAL A 53 5.29 -20.25 9.98
CA VAL A 53 3.82 -20.17 10.12
C VAL A 53 3.23 -19.65 8.82
N PHE A 54 2.80 -20.57 7.98
CA PHE A 54 2.21 -20.23 6.68
C PHE A 54 0.69 -20.07 6.77
N ARG A 55 0.16 -19.03 6.10
CA ARG A 55 -1.27 -18.74 6.02
C ARG A 55 -1.71 -18.67 4.56
N GLU A 56 -2.86 -19.25 4.24
CA GLU A 56 -3.60 -19.10 2.98
C GLU A 56 -2.76 -19.28 1.68
N LEU A 57 -1.67 -20.08 1.70
CA LEU A 57 -0.87 -20.34 0.48
C LEU A 57 -1.71 -20.90 -0.66
N ALA A 58 -2.76 -21.67 -0.35
CA ALA A 58 -3.64 -22.26 -1.35
C ALA A 58 -4.42 -21.21 -2.17
N VAL A 59 -4.55 -19.98 -1.70
CA VAL A 59 -5.23 -18.90 -2.42
C VAL A 59 -4.56 -18.60 -3.75
N LEU A 60 -3.22 -18.64 -3.80
CA LEU A 60 -2.47 -18.49 -5.05
C LEU A 60 -2.84 -19.58 -6.05
N GLY A 61 -2.93 -20.83 -5.60
CA GLY A 61 -3.35 -21.95 -6.45
C GLY A 61 -4.76 -21.75 -7.00
N ARG A 62 -5.73 -21.36 -6.17
CA ARG A 62 -7.11 -21.06 -6.61
C ARG A 62 -7.16 -19.92 -7.61
N PHE A 63 -6.35 -18.88 -7.42
CA PHE A 63 -6.25 -17.77 -8.37
C PHE A 63 -5.71 -18.23 -9.73
N LEU A 64 -4.60 -18.99 -9.75
CA LEU A 64 -4.05 -19.53 -10.99
C LEU A 64 -5.03 -20.46 -11.71
N ASP A 65 -5.80 -21.25 -10.96
CA ASP A 65 -6.88 -22.08 -11.54
C ASP A 65 -7.99 -21.20 -12.14
N ALA A 66 -8.34 -20.07 -11.51
CA ALA A 66 -9.28 -19.10 -12.07
C ALA A 66 -8.76 -18.47 -13.37
N VAL A 67 -7.46 -18.09 -13.41
CA VAL A 67 -6.80 -17.61 -14.64
C VAL A 67 -6.92 -18.63 -15.76
N GLY A 68 -6.63 -19.90 -15.48
CA GLY A 68 -6.78 -20.99 -16.46
C GLY A 68 -8.23 -21.16 -16.95
N ARG A 69 -9.22 -21.14 -16.03
CA ARG A 69 -10.65 -21.19 -16.40
C ARG A 69 -11.07 -20.00 -17.27
N ALA A 70 -10.51 -18.83 -17.02
CA ALA A 70 -10.74 -17.65 -17.84
C ALA A 70 -10.10 -17.75 -19.25
N GLY A 71 -9.31 -18.79 -19.53
CA GLY A 71 -8.59 -18.97 -20.79
C GLY A 71 -7.44 -17.98 -20.96
N LEU A 72 -6.84 -17.53 -19.85
CA LEU A 72 -5.68 -16.66 -19.81
C LEU A 72 -4.43 -17.46 -19.42
N LEU A 73 -3.27 -17.00 -19.88
CA LEU A 73 -1.96 -17.44 -19.41
C LEU A 73 -1.59 -16.71 -18.13
N ALA A 74 -0.60 -17.20 -17.39
CA ALA A 74 -0.13 -16.59 -16.16
C ALA A 74 1.38 -16.39 -16.12
N ILE A 75 1.80 -15.23 -15.64
CA ILE A 75 3.18 -14.94 -15.21
C ILE A 75 3.17 -14.82 -13.68
N VAL A 76 4.06 -15.57 -13.02
CA VAL A 76 4.16 -15.54 -11.54
C VAL A 76 5.47 -14.91 -11.12
N ARG A 77 5.38 -13.95 -10.20
CA ARG A 77 6.53 -13.23 -9.64
C ARG A 77 6.63 -13.51 -8.13
N PRO A 78 7.28 -14.63 -7.72
CA PRO A 78 7.23 -15.14 -6.35
C PRO A 78 8.17 -14.40 -5.37
N GLY A 79 8.82 -13.36 -5.79
CA GLY A 79 9.80 -12.62 -5.01
C GLY A 79 11.16 -13.31 -4.90
N PRO A 80 11.85 -13.22 -3.74
CA PRO A 80 11.37 -12.92 -2.37
C PRO A 80 10.92 -11.47 -2.12
N TYR A 81 11.49 -10.51 -2.81
CA TYR A 81 11.11 -9.11 -2.80
C TYR A 81 10.22 -8.79 -4.01
N ILE A 82 9.17 -7.99 -3.81
CA ILE A 82 8.20 -7.67 -4.86
C ILE A 82 7.99 -6.18 -5.10
N CYS A 83 8.52 -5.28 -4.27
CA CYS A 83 8.22 -3.84 -4.29
C CYS A 83 6.71 -3.56 -4.15
N ALA A 84 6.05 -3.27 -5.26
CA ALA A 84 4.59 -3.22 -5.47
C ALA A 84 3.83 -2.29 -4.51
N GLU A 85 4.47 -1.26 -3.95
CA GLU A 85 3.92 -0.37 -2.89
C GLU A 85 3.23 -1.16 -1.77
N TRP A 86 3.73 -2.37 -1.55
CA TRP A 86 3.31 -3.28 -0.52
C TRP A 86 4.22 -3.19 0.69
N GLU A 87 3.66 -3.36 1.89
CA GLU A 87 4.38 -3.33 3.17
C GLU A 87 5.73 -4.04 3.08
N ASN A 88 6.82 -3.31 3.36
CA ASN A 88 8.20 -3.83 3.37
C ASN A 88 8.67 -4.49 2.05
N GLY A 89 8.05 -4.09 0.90
CA GLY A 89 8.32 -4.73 -0.38
C GLY A 89 8.03 -6.23 -0.43
N GLY A 90 7.11 -6.69 0.41
CA GLY A 90 6.73 -8.11 0.55
C GLY A 90 7.62 -8.92 1.48
N LEU A 91 8.72 -8.38 1.99
CA LEU A 91 9.61 -9.09 2.93
C LEU A 91 8.99 -9.13 4.34
N PRO A 92 9.03 -10.26 5.05
CA PRO A 92 8.56 -10.33 6.42
C PRO A 92 9.40 -9.48 7.39
N HIS A 93 8.76 -8.83 8.36
CA HIS A 93 9.45 -8.04 9.39
C HIS A 93 10.44 -8.88 10.22
N TRP A 94 10.12 -10.15 10.46
CA TRP A 94 11.00 -11.08 11.16
C TRP A 94 12.26 -11.46 10.36
N VAL A 95 12.29 -11.18 9.05
CA VAL A 95 13.49 -11.27 8.21
C VAL A 95 14.25 -9.96 8.23
N THR A 96 13.57 -8.85 7.97
CA THR A 96 14.23 -7.54 7.84
C THR A 96 14.69 -6.97 9.18
N GLY A 97 13.96 -7.23 10.28
CA GLY A 97 14.34 -6.75 11.61
C GLY A 97 15.75 -7.19 12.03
N PRO A 98 16.04 -8.49 12.13
CA PRO A 98 17.36 -8.96 12.54
C PRO A 98 18.44 -8.82 11.44
N LEU A 99 18.06 -8.83 10.16
CA LEU A 99 19.03 -8.82 9.05
C LEU A 99 19.34 -7.41 8.55
N GLY A 100 18.42 -6.46 8.65
CA GLY A 100 18.61 -5.09 8.16
C GLY A 100 19.07 -5.08 6.69
N ARG A 101 20.21 -4.44 6.41
CA ARG A 101 20.78 -4.35 5.07
C ARG A 101 21.37 -5.66 4.51
N ARG A 102 21.32 -6.78 5.27
CA ARG A 102 21.77 -8.10 4.80
C ARG A 102 20.72 -8.82 3.95
N VAL A 103 19.49 -8.27 3.85
CA VAL A 103 18.47 -8.78 2.93
C VAL A 103 18.87 -8.55 1.47
N ARG A 104 18.31 -9.34 0.56
CA ARG A 104 18.59 -9.29 -0.88
C ARG A 104 20.10 -9.45 -1.19
N THR A 105 20.79 -10.31 -0.43
CA THR A 105 22.21 -10.62 -0.57
C THR A 105 22.47 -12.12 -0.41
N ARG A 106 23.72 -12.56 -0.56
CA ARG A 106 24.14 -13.94 -0.25
C ARG A 106 24.34 -14.22 1.25
N ASP A 107 23.81 -13.39 2.14
CA ASP A 107 23.87 -13.70 3.57
C ASP A 107 23.22 -15.07 3.84
N PRO A 108 23.92 -16.00 4.54
CA PRO A 108 23.43 -17.37 4.71
C PRO A 108 22.12 -17.48 5.50
N GLU A 109 21.83 -16.53 6.40
CA GLU A 109 20.57 -16.49 7.16
C GLU A 109 19.44 -16.05 6.25
N TYR A 110 19.67 -15.02 5.41
CA TYR A 110 18.71 -14.57 4.43
C TYR A 110 18.39 -15.66 3.40
N LEU A 111 19.41 -16.28 2.80
CA LEU A 111 19.20 -17.34 1.82
C LEU A 111 18.44 -18.54 2.40
N ARG A 112 18.70 -18.90 3.67
CA ARG A 112 17.96 -19.98 4.34
C ARG A 112 16.48 -19.65 4.47
N ALA A 113 16.14 -18.41 4.84
CA ALA A 113 14.76 -17.96 4.95
C ALA A 113 14.07 -17.96 3.56
N VAL A 114 14.75 -17.43 2.54
CA VAL A 114 14.26 -17.43 1.14
C VAL A 114 14.06 -18.84 0.60
N ASP A 115 14.99 -19.75 0.86
CA ASP A 115 14.86 -21.15 0.44
C ASP A 115 13.65 -21.84 1.08
N GLY A 116 13.35 -21.51 2.34
CA GLY A 116 12.14 -21.95 3.05
C GLY A 116 10.87 -21.41 2.39
N TRP A 117 10.85 -20.10 2.11
CA TRP A 117 9.74 -19.46 1.43
C TRP A 117 9.45 -20.06 0.05
N LEU A 118 10.47 -20.18 -0.80
CA LEU A 118 10.30 -20.76 -2.14
C LEU A 118 9.83 -22.21 -2.09
N ALA A 119 10.34 -22.99 -1.12
CA ALA A 119 9.88 -24.36 -0.91
C ALA A 119 8.40 -24.46 -0.49
N ALA A 120 7.89 -23.46 0.22
CA ALA A 120 6.49 -23.42 0.65
C ALA A 120 5.54 -22.93 -0.46
N VAL A 121 5.94 -21.92 -1.25
CA VAL A 121 5.04 -21.31 -2.25
C VAL A 121 5.00 -22.07 -3.57
N LEU A 122 6.12 -22.63 -4.03
CA LEU A 122 6.20 -23.28 -5.34
C LEU A 122 5.30 -24.52 -5.53
N PRO A 123 4.91 -25.28 -4.51
CA PRO A 123 3.86 -26.29 -4.64
C PRO A 123 2.51 -25.76 -5.16
N GLN A 124 2.24 -24.45 -5.04
CA GLN A 124 1.05 -23.84 -5.65
C GLN A 124 1.26 -23.52 -7.13
N VAL A 125 2.48 -23.27 -7.56
CA VAL A 125 2.85 -22.83 -8.93
C VAL A 125 3.22 -23.99 -9.83
N VAL A 126 4.09 -24.89 -9.36
CA VAL A 126 4.70 -25.96 -10.17
C VAL A 126 3.68 -26.91 -10.82
N PRO A 127 2.61 -27.36 -10.15
CA PRO A 127 1.60 -28.21 -10.81
C PRO A 127 0.80 -27.49 -11.90
N ARG A 128 0.84 -26.15 -11.91
CA ARG A 128 0.05 -25.28 -12.81
C ARG A 128 0.87 -24.70 -13.95
N GLN A 129 2.06 -25.21 -14.20
CA GLN A 129 2.87 -24.84 -15.35
C GLN A 129 2.24 -25.34 -16.67
N CYS A 130 2.49 -24.63 -17.77
CA CYS A 130 1.88 -24.94 -19.07
C CYS A 130 2.29 -26.30 -19.63
N ASP A 131 3.50 -26.78 -19.34
CA ASP A 131 3.95 -28.12 -19.68
C ASP A 131 3.26 -29.24 -18.87
N ARG A 132 2.46 -28.85 -17.87
CA ARG A 132 1.62 -29.72 -17.05
C ARG A 132 0.11 -29.47 -17.26
N GLY A 133 -0.23 -28.67 -18.27
CA GLY A 133 -1.61 -28.34 -18.62
C GLY A 133 -2.20 -27.15 -17.85
N GLY A 134 -1.42 -26.43 -17.07
CA GLY A 134 -1.84 -25.22 -16.35
C GLY A 134 -1.58 -23.92 -17.11
N PRO A 135 -1.92 -22.77 -16.54
CA PRO A 135 -1.76 -21.47 -17.20
C PRO A 135 -0.36 -20.84 -17.06
N VAL A 136 0.49 -21.28 -16.13
CA VAL A 136 1.75 -20.62 -15.82
C VAL A 136 2.77 -20.85 -16.93
N ILE A 137 3.24 -19.76 -17.54
CA ILE A 137 4.17 -19.78 -18.67
C ILE A 137 5.55 -19.21 -18.38
N MET A 138 5.69 -18.35 -17.36
CA MET A 138 6.94 -17.72 -16.97
C MET A 138 6.98 -17.50 -15.45
N VAL A 139 8.19 -17.54 -14.87
CA VAL A 139 8.42 -17.24 -13.45
C VAL A 139 9.58 -16.25 -13.33
N GLN A 140 9.40 -15.17 -12.58
CA GLN A 140 10.44 -14.17 -12.36
C GLN A 140 11.42 -14.61 -11.28
N VAL A 141 12.66 -14.14 -11.44
CA VAL A 141 13.74 -14.22 -10.47
C VAL A 141 13.92 -12.84 -9.85
N GLU A 142 13.63 -12.70 -8.55
CA GLU A 142 13.73 -11.42 -7.81
C GLU A 142 12.81 -10.31 -8.37
N ASN A 143 13.09 -9.04 -8.10
CA ASN A 143 12.44 -7.89 -8.73
C ASN A 143 13.34 -6.66 -8.69
N GLU A 144 13.58 -6.05 -9.86
CA GLU A 144 14.34 -4.80 -10.04
C GLU A 144 15.66 -4.81 -9.24
N TYR A 145 16.35 -5.95 -9.29
CA TYR A 145 17.54 -6.12 -8.46
C TYR A 145 18.67 -5.16 -8.84
N GLY A 146 18.74 -4.77 -10.10
CA GLY A 146 19.74 -3.83 -10.60
C GLY A 146 19.66 -2.43 -9.98
N SER A 147 18.48 -2.02 -9.48
CA SER A 147 18.32 -0.79 -8.71
C SER A 147 18.80 -0.89 -7.26
N TYR A 148 18.95 -2.11 -6.74
CA TYR A 148 19.32 -2.38 -5.35
C TYR A 148 20.77 -2.87 -5.20
N GLY A 149 21.23 -3.68 -6.12
CA GLY A 149 22.55 -4.31 -6.02
C GLY A 149 23.05 -4.92 -7.33
N SER A 150 24.17 -5.64 -7.25
CA SER A 150 24.81 -6.28 -8.40
C SER A 150 25.41 -7.65 -8.06
N ASP A 151 24.88 -8.33 -7.03
CA ASP A 151 25.38 -9.65 -6.62
C ASP A 151 24.83 -10.75 -7.54
N ALA A 152 25.53 -11.01 -8.65
CA ALA A 152 25.18 -12.07 -9.59
C ALA A 152 25.08 -13.46 -8.93
N GLY A 153 25.84 -13.70 -7.85
CA GLY A 153 25.79 -14.97 -7.10
C GLY A 153 24.47 -15.14 -6.34
N TYR A 154 23.89 -14.05 -5.83
CA TYR A 154 22.58 -14.06 -5.22
C TYR A 154 21.48 -14.41 -6.24
N LEU A 155 21.45 -13.73 -7.38
CA LEU A 155 20.49 -14.00 -8.45
C LEU A 155 20.63 -15.44 -9.01
N ALA A 156 21.87 -15.90 -9.18
CA ALA A 156 22.13 -17.28 -9.63
C ALA A 156 21.62 -18.32 -8.61
N HIS A 157 21.75 -18.05 -7.30
CA HIS A 157 21.17 -18.90 -6.25
C HIS A 157 19.65 -18.99 -6.38
N LEU A 158 18.96 -17.85 -6.53
CA LEU A 158 17.50 -17.83 -6.69
C LEU A 158 17.06 -18.62 -7.93
N ALA A 159 17.69 -18.37 -9.08
CA ALA A 159 17.37 -19.07 -10.32
C ALA A 159 17.60 -20.59 -10.18
N GLY A 160 18.74 -21.00 -9.57
CA GLY A 160 19.04 -22.39 -9.27
C GLY A 160 18.02 -23.03 -8.33
N ARG A 161 17.57 -22.29 -7.31
CA ARG A 161 16.59 -22.77 -6.34
C ARG A 161 15.21 -22.96 -6.97
N LEU A 162 14.74 -22.03 -7.80
CA LEU A 162 13.50 -22.16 -8.56
C LEU A 162 13.54 -23.44 -9.44
N ARG A 163 14.63 -23.67 -10.15
CA ARG A 163 14.81 -24.88 -10.98
C ARG A 163 14.80 -26.16 -10.14
N ALA A 164 15.55 -26.17 -9.03
CA ALA A 164 15.61 -27.31 -8.12
C ALA A 164 14.27 -27.67 -7.49
N LEU A 165 13.39 -26.69 -7.30
CA LEU A 165 12.03 -26.87 -6.78
C LEU A 165 10.99 -27.19 -7.89
N GLY A 166 11.42 -27.40 -9.14
CA GLY A 166 10.59 -27.95 -10.21
C GLY A 166 9.99 -26.93 -11.17
N VAL A 167 10.49 -25.68 -11.19
CA VAL A 167 10.12 -24.71 -12.23
C VAL A 167 10.77 -25.11 -13.55
N THR A 168 9.98 -25.45 -14.56
CA THR A 168 10.39 -25.88 -15.89
C THR A 168 10.21 -24.79 -16.95
N VAL A 169 9.18 -23.94 -16.78
CA VAL A 169 8.90 -22.81 -17.67
C VAL A 169 10.04 -21.77 -17.67
N PRO A 170 10.12 -20.89 -18.69
CA PRO A 170 11.13 -19.83 -18.73
C PRO A 170 11.24 -19.03 -17.44
N LEU A 171 12.49 -18.80 -16.97
CA LEU A 171 12.79 -17.82 -15.95
C LEU A 171 13.23 -16.51 -16.61
N PHE A 172 12.90 -15.40 -15.95
CA PHE A 172 13.26 -14.06 -16.44
C PHE A 172 13.61 -13.12 -15.29
N THR A 173 14.31 -12.02 -15.60
CA THR A 173 14.54 -10.87 -14.71
C THR A 173 13.87 -9.63 -15.29
N SER A 174 13.57 -8.67 -14.45
CA SER A 174 12.94 -7.40 -14.83
C SER A 174 13.58 -6.25 -14.08
N ASP A 175 14.11 -5.28 -14.81
CA ASP A 175 14.86 -4.13 -14.27
C ASP A 175 14.50 -2.86 -15.06
N GLY A 176 14.90 -1.69 -14.58
CA GLY A 176 14.86 -0.44 -15.36
C GLY A 176 15.71 -0.54 -16.62
N PRO A 177 15.47 0.32 -17.64
CA PRO A 177 16.19 0.27 -18.91
C PRO A 177 17.62 0.86 -18.85
N GLU A 178 18.09 1.31 -17.69
CA GLU A 178 19.41 1.89 -17.50
C GLU A 178 20.53 0.82 -17.56
N ASP A 179 21.67 1.18 -18.14
CA ASP A 179 22.78 0.27 -18.35
C ASP A 179 23.27 -0.39 -17.03
N HIS A 180 23.28 0.37 -15.92
CA HIS A 180 23.70 -0.17 -14.62
C HIS A 180 22.68 -1.15 -14.03
N MET A 181 21.38 -0.89 -14.20
CA MET A 181 20.33 -1.78 -13.72
C MET A 181 20.33 -3.09 -14.51
N LEU A 182 20.42 -3.03 -15.83
CA LEU A 182 20.50 -4.22 -16.67
C LEU A 182 21.77 -5.04 -16.40
N THR A 183 22.89 -4.37 -16.06
CA THR A 183 24.15 -5.06 -15.69
C THR A 183 24.03 -5.74 -14.32
N GLY A 184 23.42 -5.06 -13.34
CA GLY A 184 23.27 -5.56 -11.96
C GLY A 184 22.18 -6.61 -11.80
N GLY A 185 21.06 -6.46 -12.50
CA GLY A 185 19.85 -7.25 -12.32
C GLY A 185 19.72 -8.46 -13.23
N SER A 186 20.41 -8.50 -14.37
CA SER A 186 20.22 -9.62 -15.30
C SER A 186 21.04 -10.86 -14.95
N VAL A 187 20.49 -12.03 -15.27
CA VAL A 187 21.15 -13.33 -15.11
C VAL A 187 21.52 -13.89 -16.49
N PRO A 188 22.78 -14.30 -16.72
CA PRO A 188 23.18 -14.95 -17.97
C PRO A 188 22.33 -16.19 -18.29
N GLY A 189 21.83 -16.29 -19.52
CA GLY A 189 21.00 -17.41 -19.97
C GLY A 189 19.52 -17.32 -19.60
N LEU A 190 19.09 -16.31 -18.85
CA LEU A 190 17.69 -16.01 -18.62
C LEU A 190 17.22 -14.86 -19.53
N THR A 191 15.92 -14.79 -19.79
CA THR A 191 15.30 -13.66 -20.48
C THR A 191 15.39 -12.41 -19.58
N ALA A 192 15.91 -11.31 -20.11
CA ALA A 192 15.83 -10.01 -19.45
C ALA A 192 14.66 -9.20 -20.02
N THR A 193 13.90 -8.57 -19.17
CA THR A 193 12.81 -7.65 -19.52
C THR A 193 13.07 -6.28 -18.91
N VAL A 194 12.37 -5.25 -19.38
CA VAL A 194 12.56 -3.88 -18.91
C VAL A 194 11.25 -3.28 -18.41
N ASN A 195 11.34 -2.32 -17.45
CA ASN A 195 10.23 -1.60 -16.84
C ASN A 195 10.34 -0.12 -17.23
N PHE A 196 9.26 0.46 -17.75
CA PHE A 196 9.20 1.90 -18.07
C PHE A 196 7.77 2.35 -18.35
N GLY A 197 7.52 3.68 -18.27
CA GLY A 197 6.23 4.29 -18.61
C GLY A 197 6.16 4.82 -20.05
N SER A 198 7.30 5.20 -20.64
CA SER A 198 7.40 5.81 -21.98
C SER A 198 8.76 5.54 -22.60
N GLY A 199 9.01 5.99 -23.86
CA GLY A 199 10.32 5.87 -24.51
C GLY A 199 10.70 4.43 -24.90
N ALA A 200 9.76 3.64 -25.39
CA ALA A 200 9.95 2.22 -25.67
C ALA A 200 11.11 1.93 -26.63
N ARG A 201 11.29 2.74 -27.66
CA ARG A 201 12.36 2.54 -28.65
C ARG A 201 13.75 2.64 -28.02
N GLU A 202 13.95 3.63 -27.15
CA GLU A 202 15.21 3.84 -26.44
C GLU A 202 15.47 2.76 -25.39
N ALA A 203 14.46 2.45 -24.57
CA ALA A 203 14.53 1.37 -23.58
C ALA A 203 14.89 0.02 -24.21
N PHE A 204 14.26 -0.34 -25.33
CA PHE A 204 14.59 -1.59 -26.03
C PHE A 204 15.94 -1.51 -26.78
N ALA A 205 16.35 -0.35 -27.26
CA ALA A 205 17.69 -0.19 -27.83
C ALA A 205 18.77 -0.43 -26.74
N THR A 206 18.55 0.07 -25.53
CA THR A 206 19.44 -0.22 -24.40
C THR A 206 19.44 -1.72 -24.04
N LEU A 207 18.27 -2.33 -23.91
CA LEU A 207 18.18 -3.77 -23.65
C LEU A 207 18.95 -4.60 -24.72
N ARG A 208 18.86 -4.22 -26.00
CA ARG A 208 19.58 -4.88 -27.09
C ARG A 208 21.09 -4.76 -26.99
N ARG A 209 21.63 -3.70 -26.38
CA ARG A 209 23.09 -3.62 -26.11
C ARG A 209 23.55 -4.70 -25.11
N HIS A 210 22.71 -5.02 -24.13
CA HIS A 210 23.00 -6.02 -23.10
C HIS A 210 22.56 -7.44 -23.50
N ARG A 211 21.50 -7.54 -24.30
CA ARG A 211 20.87 -8.79 -24.79
C ARG A 211 20.58 -8.65 -26.29
N PRO A 212 21.58 -8.88 -27.16
CA PRO A 212 21.40 -8.75 -28.61
C PRO A 212 20.28 -9.62 -29.17
N ASP A 213 20.13 -10.81 -28.59
CA ASP A 213 19.16 -11.81 -28.99
C ASP A 213 18.06 -12.00 -27.93
N GLY A 214 16.95 -12.62 -28.34
CA GLY A 214 15.83 -12.95 -27.48
C GLY A 214 14.60 -12.06 -27.67
N PRO A 215 13.49 -12.35 -26.97
CA PRO A 215 12.28 -11.56 -27.06
C PRO A 215 12.44 -10.19 -26.42
N LEU A 216 11.72 -9.19 -26.91
CA LEU A 216 11.54 -7.90 -26.23
C LEU A 216 10.26 -7.96 -25.41
N MET A 217 10.32 -7.45 -24.17
CA MET A 217 9.15 -7.32 -23.30
C MET A 217 9.33 -6.17 -22.34
N CYS A 218 8.32 -5.30 -22.27
CA CYS A 218 8.12 -4.39 -21.14
C CYS A 218 7.32 -5.15 -20.08
N MET A 219 8.00 -5.46 -18.95
CA MET A 219 7.36 -6.27 -17.88
C MET A 219 6.55 -5.43 -16.92
N GLU A 220 6.84 -4.13 -16.83
CA GLU A 220 6.00 -3.16 -16.15
C GLU A 220 5.87 -1.92 -17.04
N PHE A 221 4.77 -1.87 -17.79
CA PHE A 221 4.37 -0.65 -18.48
C PHE A 221 3.54 0.20 -17.52
N TRP A 222 4.16 1.21 -16.93
CA TRP A 222 3.52 2.11 -15.96
C TRP A 222 2.51 3.02 -16.65
N CYS A 223 1.25 2.62 -16.63
CA CYS A 223 0.16 3.31 -17.32
C CYS A 223 -0.56 4.35 -16.45
N GLY A 224 -0.20 4.47 -15.19
CA GLY A 224 -0.69 5.37 -14.16
C GLY A 224 0.29 5.39 -12.99
N TRP A 225 -0.16 5.82 -11.81
CA TRP A 225 0.66 5.86 -10.60
C TRP A 225 -0.20 5.69 -9.35
N PHE A 226 0.44 5.43 -8.21
CA PHE A 226 -0.19 5.32 -6.90
C PHE A 226 -0.17 6.65 -6.14
N SER A 227 -0.99 6.77 -5.10
CA SER A 227 -1.11 7.98 -4.29
C SER A 227 -0.59 7.78 -2.86
N HIS A 228 -0.16 8.87 -2.23
CA HIS A 228 0.27 8.90 -0.84
C HIS A 228 -0.73 9.64 0.05
N TRP A 229 -0.74 9.32 1.35
CA TRP A 229 -1.46 10.12 2.34
C TRP A 229 -0.79 11.48 2.52
N HIS A 230 -1.61 12.53 2.69
CA HIS A 230 -1.10 13.86 3.02
C HIS A 230 -0.62 13.87 4.47
N THR A 231 0.69 13.98 4.69
CA THR A 231 1.32 13.90 6.03
C THR A 231 1.82 15.25 6.54
N GLY A 232 1.76 16.31 5.74
CA GLY A 232 2.23 17.67 6.10
C GLY A 232 1.29 18.43 7.04
N PRO A 233 1.77 19.47 7.73
CA PRO A 233 0.94 20.36 8.53
C PRO A 233 -0.10 21.08 7.65
N GLY A 234 -1.38 20.84 7.90
CA GLY A 234 -2.49 21.46 7.14
C GLY A 234 -3.07 20.62 6.01
N GLY A 235 -2.58 19.40 5.76
CA GLY A 235 -3.08 18.55 4.67
C GLY A 235 -2.79 19.12 3.28
N GLU A 236 -1.82 20.05 3.20
CA GLU A 236 -1.29 20.51 1.92
C GLU A 236 -0.49 19.36 1.30
N ASP A 237 -0.69 19.18 -0.01
CA ASP A 237 0.05 18.23 -0.80
C ASP A 237 1.54 18.39 -0.47
N ALA A 238 2.18 17.35 0.07
CA ALA A 238 3.60 17.23 -0.12
C ALA A 238 3.74 17.23 -1.64
N GLU A 239 4.19 18.35 -2.18
CA GLU A 239 4.44 18.48 -3.60
C GLU A 239 5.08 17.18 -4.04
N VAL A 240 4.40 16.47 -4.93
CA VAL A 240 5.08 15.51 -5.79
C VAL A 240 6.15 16.35 -6.43
N MET A 241 7.34 16.37 -5.84
CA MET A 241 8.48 17.05 -6.43
C MET A 241 8.65 16.40 -7.78
N GLU A 242 8.17 17.15 -8.78
CA GLU A 242 8.42 16.90 -10.17
C GLU A 242 9.87 16.44 -10.33
N ALA A 243 10.03 15.31 -10.98
CA ALA A 243 11.31 14.90 -11.56
C ALA A 243 11.70 15.81 -12.74
N THR A 244 11.39 17.12 -12.65
CA THR A 244 11.55 18.11 -13.74
C THR A 244 12.32 19.35 -13.33
N GLU A 245 13.34 19.26 -12.45
CA GLU A 245 14.37 20.31 -12.37
C GLU A 245 15.79 19.75 -12.21
N ALA A 246 16.26 18.95 -13.17
CA ALA A 246 17.68 18.64 -13.33
C ALA A 246 18.17 18.89 -14.76
N GLY A 247 17.60 19.87 -15.42
CA GLY A 247 17.97 20.24 -16.79
C GLY A 247 18.39 21.69 -16.96
N GLN A 248 19.17 22.31 -16.06
CA GLN A 248 19.99 23.50 -16.38
C GLN A 248 20.86 23.92 -15.19
N ALA A 249 22.06 23.40 -15.08
CA ALA A 249 23.23 24.10 -14.55
C ALA A 249 24.48 23.40 -15.05
N GLY A 250 25.17 24.05 -15.96
CA GLY A 250 26.43 23.61 -16.55
C GLY A 250 27.59 23.71 -15.56
N GLU A 251 28.57 22.83 -15.85
CA GLU A 251 30.01 22.94 -15.58
C GLU A 251 30.50 23.44 -14.22
N THR A 252 31.06 22.58 -13.39
CA THR A 252 32.47 22.46 -13.05
C THR A 252 32.69 21.57 -11.83
N ALA A 253 33.74 20.75 -11.94
CA ALA A 253 34.63 20.23 -10.89
C ALA A 253 34.49 18.76 -10.49
N GLU A 254 35.61 18.13 -10.72
CA GLU A 254 36.03 16.75 -10.43
C GLU A 254 35.86 16.29 -8.99
N ALA A 255 35.76 14.99 -8.90
CA ALA A 255 36.07 14.08 -7.79
C ALA A 255 34.88 13.60 -6.94
N GLY A 256 34.64 12.31 -7.05
CA GLY A 256 33.84 11.51 -6.10
C GLY A 256 32.72 10.73 -6.75
N ALA A 257 33.06 9.61 -7.41
CA ALA A 257 32.07 8.65 -7.88
C ALA A 257 31.36 7.98 -6.69
N VAL A 258 30.26 8.60 -6.26
CA VAL A 258 29.17 7.91 -5.57
C VAL A 258 28.04 7.82 -6.60
N ALA A 259 27.66 6.60 -6.92
CA ALA A 259 26.66 6.28 -7.92
C ALA A 259 25.41 7.16 -7.72
N LYS A 260 25.06 7.97 -8.71
CA LYS A 260 23.72 8.53 -8.83
C LYS A 260 22.75 7.35 -8.88
N ALA A 261 21.88 7.25 -7.89
CA ALA A 261 20.72 6.39 -7.97
C ALA A 261 19.92 6.81 -9.20
N GLY A 262 19.66 5.87 -10.10
CA GLY A 262 19.10 6.14 -11.41
C GLY A 262 17.80 6.92 -11.32
N GLU A 263 17.69 7.91 -12.19
CA GLU A 263 16.43 8.49 -12.57
C GLU A 263 15.57 7.35 -13.11
N ALA A 264 14.46 7.03 -12.42
CA ALA A 264 13.46 6.13 -12.94
C ALA A 264 13.04 6.67 -14.29
N GLY A 265 13.08 5.83 -15.33
CA GLY A 265 12.76 6.25 -16.71
C GLY A 265 11.49 7.09 -16.70
N GLU A 266 11.53 8.24 -17.41
CA GLU A 266 10.47 9.25 -17.37
C GLU A 266 9.09 8.60 -17.48
N VAL A 267 8.33 8.66 -16.42
CA VAL A 267 6.87 8.49 -16.50
C VAL A 267 6.39 9.74 -17.23
N GLY A 268 5.75 9.61 -18.40
CA GLY A 268 5.15 10.75 -19.10
C GLY A 268 4.35 11.57 -18.10
N GLU A 269 4.29 12.91 -18.27
CA GLU A 269 3.73 13.87 -17.31
C GLU A 269 2.52 13.30 -16.57
N VAL A 270 2.70 12.97 -15.29
CA VAL A 270 1.63 12.52 -14.41
C VAL A 270 1.05 13.77 -13.77
N GLY A 271 -0.21 14.08 -14.06
CA GLY A 271 -0.91 15.21 -13.47
C GLY A 271 -1.07 15.08 -11.95
N GLU A 272 -1.51 16.13 -11.27
CA GLU A 272 -1.82 16.13 -9.84
C GLU A 272 -2.66 14.89 -9.47
N GLY A 273 -2.22 14.12 -8.46
CA GLY A 273 -2.91 12.93 -7.97
C GLY A 273 -2.57 11.61 -8.68
N GLY A 274 -1.47 11.52 -9.46
CA GLY A 274 -1.04 10.27 -10.07
C GLY A 274 -1.81 9.88 -11.35
N VAL A 275 -2.58 10.79 -11.93
CA VAL A 275 -3.40 10.55 -13.13
C VAL A 275 -2.58 10.79 -14.39
N ARG A 276 -2.51 9.79 -15.26
CA ARG A 276 -1.90 9.88 -16.59
C ARG A 276 -2.98 9.97 -17.68
N ASP A 277 -2.81 10.87 -18.65
CA ASP A 277 -3.76 11.01 -19.76
C ASP A 277 -3.96 9.68 -20.52
N ALA A 278 -5.21 9.34 -20.82
CA ALA A 278 -5.53 8.06 -21.44
C ALA A 278 -5.03 7.94 -22.90
N ALA A 279 -4.94 9.05 -23.63
CA ALA A 279 -4.43 9.04 -25.00
C ALA A 279 -2.89 8.96 -25.01
N ASP A 280 -2.22 9.63 -24.07
CA ASP A 280 -0.77 9.53 -23.87
C ASP A 280 -0.37 8.09 -23.48
N ALA A 281 -1.02 7.52 -22.48
CA ALA A 281 -0.78 6.13 -22.08
C ALA A 281 -1.03 5.13 -23.23
N ALA A 282 -2.06 5.36 -24.05
CA ALA A 282 -2.35 4.53 -25.22
C ALA A 282 -1.30 4.68 -26.32
N ALA A 283 -0.78 5.89 -26.55
CA ALA A 283 0.30 6.12 -27.50
C ALA A 283 1.59 5.40 -27.07
N ALA A 284 1.96 5.45 -25.79
CA ALA A 284 3.10 4.72 -25.25
C ALA A 284 2.93 3.19 -25.36
N LEU A 285 1.72 2.66 -25.11
CA LEU A 285 1.40 1.25 -25.33
C LEU A 285 1.56 0.86 -26.80
N ALA A 286 1.09 1.70 -27.72
CA ALA A 286 1.22 1.45 -29.16
C ALA A 286 2.70 1.42 -29.59
N GLU A 287 3.55 2.32 -29.07
CA GLU A 287 4.98 2.31 -29.35
C GLU A 287 5.67 1.01 -28.93
N ILE A 288 5.32 0.47 -27.73
CA ILE A 288 5.83 -0.83 -27.28
C ILE A 288 5.50 -1.93 -28.30
N LEU A 289 4.24 -1.99 -28.74
CA LEU A 289 3.78 -3.02 -29.66
C LEU A 289 4.37 -2.86 -31.08
N GLU A 290 4.58 -1.63 -31.53
CA GLU A 290 5.26 -1.30 -32.80
C GLU A 290 6.73 -1.77 -32.79
N CYS A 291 7.41 -1.76 -31.66
CA CYS A 291 8.75 -2.34 -31.49
C CYS A 291 8.76 -3.87 -31.63
N GLY A 292 7.61 -4.51 -31.83
CA GLY A 292 7.49 -5.97 -31.88
C GLY A 292 7.55 -6.66 -30.52
N ALA A 293 7.47 -5.89 -29.44
CA ALA A 293 7.60 -6.38 -28.06
C ALA A 293 6.31 -6.97 -27.50
N SER A 294 6.44 -7.82 -26.49
CA SER A 294 5.39 -8.17 -25.53
C SER A 294 5.26 -7.08 -24.47
N VAL A 295 4.13 -7.03 -23.78
CA VAL A 295 3.87 -6.02 -22.73
C VAL A 295 3.13 -6.65 -21.55
N ASN A 296 3.41 -6.17 -20.35
CA ASN A 296 2.58 -6.35 -19.18
C ASN A 296 2.16 -4.98 -18.66
N ILE A 297 0.86 -4.67 -18.72
CA ILE A 297 0.29 -3.39 -18.28
C ILE A 297 0.31 -3.37 -16.75
N TYR A 298 1.03 -2.44 -16.18
CA TYR A 298 1.17 -2.27 -14.73
C TYR A 298 0.56 -0.92 -14.30
N MET A 299 -0.59 -0.88 -13.63
CA MET A 299 -1.50 -1.99 -13.34
C MET A 299 -2.59 -2.08 -14.40
N ALA A 300 -3.00 -3.28 -14.81
CA ALA A 300 -4.23 -3.44 -15.57
C ALA A 300 -5.47 -3.34 -14.68
N HIS A 301 -5.36 -3.78 -13.44
CA HIS A 301 -6.30 -3.58 -12.34
C HIS A 301 -5.51 -3.52 -11.02
N GLY A 302 -5.47 -2.35 -10.40
CA GLY A 302 -4.68 -2.14 -9.19
C GLY A 302 -5.30 -2.77 -7.94
N GLY A 303 -6.58 -2.53 -7.71
CA GLY A 303 -7.30 -3.04 -6.53
C GLY A 303 -7.02 -2.27 -5.25
N THR A 304 -7.02 -2.96 -4.12
CA THR A 304 -6.95 -2.37 -2.76
C THR A 304 -5.89 -3.07 -1.91
N SER A 305 -5.04 -2.32 -1.22
CA SER A 305 -4.12 -2.85 -0.20
C SER A 305 -4.87 -3.07 1.12
N PHE A 306 -5.75 -4.09 1.12
CA PHE A 306 -6.58 -4.43 2.29
C PHE A 306 -5.75 -4.66 3.56
N GLY A 307 -6.38 -4.54 4.74
CA GLY A 307 -5.79 -4.94 6.02
C GLY A 307 -4.54 -4.15 6.45
N GLY A 308 -4.32 -2.94 5.90
CA GLY A 308 -3.16 -2.11 6.24
C GLY A 308 -1.84 -2.60 5.64
N TRP A 309 -1.90 -3.31 4.53
CA TRP A 309 -0.73 -3.81 3.81
C TRP A 309 -0.13 -2.82 2.81
N ALA A 310 -0.65 -1.59 2.71
CA ALA A 310 0.01 -0.53 1.95
C ALA A 310 1.40 -0.23 2.55
N GLY A 311 2.41 -0.13 1.71
CA GLY A 311 3.76 0.24 2.08
C GLY A 311 3.95 1.75 2.14
N ALA A 312 5.21 2.19 2.07
CA ALA A 312 5.57 3.60 2.00
C ALA A 312 6.81 3.78 1.13
N ASN A 313 6.97 4.99 0.59
CA ASN A 313 8.18 5.45 -0.06
C ASN A 313 8.89 6.51 0.79
N ARG A 314 10.03 6.98 0.36
CA ARG A 314 10.74 8.12 0.92
C ARG A 314 10.92 9.20 -0.15
N ALA A 315 10.71 10.46 0.22
CA ALA A 315 10.87 11.59 -0.67
C ALA A 315 12.33 11.85 -1.09
N GLY A 316 12.49 12.61 -2.15
CA GLY A 316 13.77 13.09 -2.65
C GLY A 316 14.50 12.10 -3.57
N ALA A 317 15.42 12.59 -4.39
CA ALA A 317 16.15 11.80 -5.39
C ALA A 317 16.96 10.63 -4.79
N LEU A 318 17.39 10.72 -3.52
CA LEU A 318 18.07 9.65 -2.81
C LEU A 318 17.12 8.71 -2.06
N GLN A 319 15.81 8.97 -2.09
CA GLN A 319 14.77 8.19 -1.41
C GLN A 319 15.07 7.93 0.08
N ASP A 320 15.55 8.94 0.78
CA ASP A 320 15.86 8.91 2.22
C ASP A 320 15.27 10.09 3.00
N GLY A 321 14.46 10.93 2.34
CA GLY A 321 13.76 12.07 2.91
C GLY A 321 12.52 11.70 3.74
N ALA A 322 11.50 12.56 3.73
CA ALA A 322 10.26 12.36 4.45
C ALA A 322 9.56 11.05 4.03
N LEU A 323 8.85 10.42 4.97
CA LEU A 323 8.07 9.23 4.68
C LEU A 323 6.82 9.62 3.87
N LEU A 324 6.53 8.86 2.83
CA LEU A 324 5.39 8.98 1.95
C LEU A 324 4.54 7.70 2.04
N PRO A 325 3.60 7.60 3.01
CA PRO A 325 2.78 6.41 3.16
C PRO A 325 1.79 6.27 2.01
N THR A 326 1.72 5.10 1.39
CA THR A 326 0.76 4.82 0.32
C THR A 326 -0.65 4.72 0.87
N VAL A 327 -1.64 5.24 0.14
CA VAL A 327 -3.06 5.12 0.52
C VAL A 327 -3.54 3.66 0.45
N THR A 328 -4.69 3.38 1.03
CA THR A 328 -5.28 2.02 1.03
C THR A 328 -5.69 1.56 -0.36
N SER A 329 -6.28 2.46 -1.16
CA SER A 329 -6.58 2.17 -2.56
C SER A 329 -5.29 2.04 -3.37
N TYR A 330 -5.19 0.99 -4.16
CA TYR A 330 -4.14 0.84 -5.17
C TYR A 330 -4.76 0.92 -6.57
N ASP A 331 -5.73 1.82 -6.75
CA ASP A 331 -6.41 2.02 -8.04
C ASP A 331 -5.42 2.23 -9.19
N TYR A 332 -4.32 2.94 -8.93
CA TYR A 332 -3.19 3.14 -9.85
C TYR A 332 -3.58 3.93 -11.12
N ASP A 333 -4.76 4.55 -11.13
CA ASP A 333 -5.34 5.11 -12.36
C ASP A 333 -5.36 4.08 -13.51
N ALA A 334 -5.66 2.82 -13.15
CA ALA A 334 -5.62 1.66 -14.03
C ALA A 334 -6.73 1.68 -15.09
N PRO A 335 -6.58 0.94 -16.21
CA PRO A 335 -7.67 0.78 -17.19
C PRO A 335 -8.91 0.12 -16.61
N VAL A 336 -8.79 -0.74 -15.60
CA VAL A 336 -9.92 -1.27 -14.81
C VAL A 336 -9.81 -0.71 -13.41
N ASP A 337 -10.78 0.14 -12.99
CA ASP A 337 -10.76 0.80 -11.69
C ASP A 337 -10.88 -0.17 -10.51
N GLU A 338 -10.67 0.32 -9.28
CA GLU A 338 -10.73 -0.46 -8.04
C GLU A 338 -12.02 -1.29 -7.91
N ARG A 339 -13.15 -0.78 -8.42
CA ARG A 339 -14.47 -1.44 -8.41
C ARG A 339 -14.67 -2.40 -9.59
N GLY A 340 -13.69 -2.50 -10.50
CA GLY A 340 -13.75 -3.36 -11.70
C GLY A 340 -14.51 -2.77 -12.88
N ARG A 341 -14.69 -1.46 -12.93
CA ARG A 341 -15.34 -0.76 -14.04
C ARG A 341 -14.31 -0.33 -15.09
N PRO A 342 -14.66 -0.31 -16.38
CA PRO A 342 -13.77 0.17 -17.42
C PRO A 342 -13.62 1.70 -17.35
N THR A 343 -12.38 2.19 -17.36
CA THR A 343 -12.05 3.63 -17.44
C THR A 343 -11.88 4.08 -18.90
N ALA A 344 -11.55 5.34 -19.12
CA ALA A 344 -11.20 5.84 -20.45
C ALA A 344 -9.98 5.08 -21.04
N LYS A 345 -8.98 4.76 -20.18
CA LYS A 345 -7.80 3.97 -20.59
C LYS A 345 -8.18 2.57 -21.06
N PHE A 346 -9.16 1.92 -20.44
CA PHE A 346 -9.62 0.60 -20.87
C PHE A 346 -10.02 0.58 -22.35
N TRP A 347 -10.80 1.56 -22.76
CA TRP A 347 -11.30 1.63 -24.15
C TRP A 347 -10.18 1.95 -25.13
N ARG A 348 -9.28 2.88 -24.78
CA ARG A 348 -8.12 3.23 -25.60
C ARG A 348 -7.16 2.04 -25.74
N PHE A 349 -6.86 1.36 -24.65
CA PHE A 349 -5.99 0.17 -24.67
C PHE A 349 -6.60 -0.97 -25.47
N ARG A 350 -7.91 -1.19 -25.35
CA ARG A 350 -8.63 -2.17 -26.18
C ARG A 350 -8.48 -1.87 -27.66
N GLU A 351 -8.58 -0.62 -28.10
CA GLU A 351 -8.37 -0.22 -29.50
C GLU A 351 -6.94 -0.54 -29.94
N VAL A 352 -5.94 -0.24 -29.13
CA VAL A 352 -4.52 -0.49 -29.43
C VAL A 352 -4.19 -1.98 -29.45
N LEU A 353 -4.76 -2.79 -28.54
CA LEU A 353 -4.47 -4.21 -28.40
C LEU A 353 -5.21 -5.08 -29.43
N ALA A 354 -6.40 -4.69 -29.88
CA ALA A 354 -7.25 -5.49 -30.75
C ALA A 354 -6.56 -6.02 -32.02
N PRO A 355 -5.71 -5.24 -32.74
CA PRO A 355 -4.99 -5.74 -33.92
C PRO A 355 -3.98 -6.86 -33.63
N TYR A 356 -3.56 -7.02 -32.38
CA TYR A 356 -2.57 -8.01 -31.94
C TYR A 356 -3.21 -9.22 -31.24
N ALA A 357 -4.52 -9.19 -30.99
CA ALA A 357 -5.23 -10.27 -30.33
C ALA A 357 -5.40 -11.49 -31.24
N GLU A 358 -5.33 -12.69 -30.67
CA GLU A 358 -5.61 -13.94 -31.39
C GLU A 358 -7.12 -14.16 -31.53
N GLY A 359 -7.78 -13.41 -32.40
CA GLY A 359 -9.22 -13.51 -32.67
C GLY A 359 -10.05 -12.35 -32.08
N PRO A 360 -11.38 -12.44 -32.14
CA PRO A 360 -12.26 -11.36 -31.70
C PRO A 360 -12.13 -11.09 -30.21
N VAL A 361 -11.90 -9.84 -29.83
CA VAL A 361 -11.86 -9.41 -28.43
C VAL A 361 -13.28 -9.41 -27.85
N PRO A 362 -13.57 -10.18 -26.78
CA PRO A 362 -14.92 -10.29 -26.24
C PRO A 362 -15.45 -8.96 -25.69
N ALA A 363 -16.76 -8.82 -25.54
CA ALA A 363 -17.35 -7.70 -24.85
C ALA A 363 -17.04 -7.76 -23.34
N PRO A 364 -16.95 -6.60 -22.65
CA PRO A 364 -16.85 -6.58 -21.19
C PRO A 364 -18.02 -7.32 -20.54
N PRO A 365 -17.79 -8.00 -19.40
CA PRO A 365 -18.86 -8.59 -18.62
C PRO A 365 -19.83 -7.51 -18.09
N ALA A 366 -21.02 -7.92 -17.65
CA ALA A 366 -21.93 -7.02 -16.96
C ALA A 366 -21.24 -6.43 -15.71
N PRO A 367 -21.51 -5.16 -15.39
CA PRO A 367 -20.98 -4.55 -14.15
C PRO A 367 -21.38 -5.35 -12.91
N GLN A 368 -20.49 -5.36 -11.91
CA GLN A 368 -20.82 -5.97 -10.61
C GLN A 368 -22.02 -5.24 -9.98
N PRO A 369 -22.88 -5.95 -9.25
CA PRO A 369 -23.93 -5.32 -8.48
C PRO A 369 -23.34 -4.29 -7.51
N VAL A 370 -24.03 -3.16 -7.35
CA VAL A 370 -23.73 -2.17 -6.33
C VAL A 370 -24.76 -2.27 -5.20
N LEU A 371 -24.41 -1.79 -4.00
CA LEU A 371 -25.32 -1.73 -2.86
C LEU A 371 -26.63 -1.01 -3.28
N ALA A 372 -27.77 -1.61 -2.99
CA ALA A 372 -29.06 -1.11 -3.50
C ALA A 372 -29.47 0.26 -2.90
N ALA A 373 -29.03 0.57 -1.67
CA ALA A 373 -29.30 1.83 -1.00
C ALA A 373 -28.26 2.13 0.07
N ALA A 374 -27.99 3.40 0.32
CA ALA A 374 -27.13 3.82 1.42
C ALA A 374 -27.68 3.33 2.77
N ALA A 375 -26.79 2.91 3.66
CA ALA A 375 -27.14 2.38 4.97
C ALA A 375 -26.18 2.91 6.05
N GLU A 376 -26.74 3.48 7.12
CA GLU A 376 -25.96 3.97 8.26
C GLU A 376 -25.52 2.80 9.14
N VAL A 377 -24.28 2.88 9.64
CA VAL A 377 -23.74 1.95 10.64
C VAL A 377 -24.22 2.36 12.02
N ARG A 378 -25.15 1.62 12.60
CA ARG A 378 -25.57 1.84 13.98
C ARG A 378 -24.48 1.34 14.93
N LEU A 379 -23.80 2.26 15.60
CA LEU A 379 -22.82 1.92 16.63
C LEU A 379 -23.53 1.26 17.82
N THR A 380 -22.95 0.17 18.34
CA THR A 380 -23.53 -0.65 19.41
C THR A 380 -22.61 -0.75 20.62
N GLY A 381 -21.36 -0.31 20.53
CA GLY A 381 -20.43 -0.30 21.66
C GLY A 381 -19.08 0.33 21.30
N TRP A 382 -18.33 0.62 22.35
CA TRP A 382 -16.98 1.17 22.29
C TRP A 382 -16.12 0.53 23.37
N ALA A 383 -14.86 0.19 23.04
CA ALA A 383 -13.85 -0.25 23.97
C ALA A 383 -12.64 0.69 23.89
N SER A 384 -12.14 1.18 25.03
CA SER A 384 -10.97 2.06 25.05
C SER A 384 -9.74 1.37 24.49
N MET A 385 -8.73 2.14 24.02
CA MET A 385 -7.47 1.56 23.52
C MET A 385 -6.76 0.71 24.57
N ASP A 386 -6.85 1.07 25.86
CA ASP A 386 -6.29 0.23 26.94
C ASP A 386 -7.04 -1.11 27.04
N ALA A 387 -8.37 -1.10 27.00
CA ALA A 387 -9.17 -2.33 27.01
C ALA A 387 -8.89 -3.21 25.78
N VAL A 388 -8.74 -2.60 24.60
CA VAL A 388 -8.35 -3.30 23.37
C VAL A 388 -6.97 -3.92 23.52
N LEU A 389 -5.99 -3.17 24.01
CA LEU A 389 -4.64 -3.66 24.21
C LEU A 389 -4.59 -4.77 25.29
N ASP A 390 -5.40 -4.66 26.35
CA ASP A 390 -5.48 -5.68 27.40
C ASP A 390 -6.10 -6.99 26.89
N GLY A 391 -7.10 -6.90 26.03
CA GLY A 391 -7.78 -8.08 25.48
C GLY A 391 -7.13 -8.69 24.24
N LEU A 392 -6.52 -7.88 23.37
CA LEU A 392 -6.01 -8.30 22.06
C LEU A 392 -4.49 -8.11 21.90
N GLY A 393 -3.85 -7.33 22.77
CA GLY A 393 -2.42 -7.03 22.68
C GLY A 393 -1.53 -8.22 23.01
N GLY A 394 -0.32 -8.19 22.48
CA GLY A 394 0.77 -9.09 22.83
C GLY A 394 1.19 -8.97 24.30
N PRO A 395 2.21 -9.71 24.75
CA PRO A 395 2.75 -9.58 26.09
C PRO A 395 3.38 -8.20 26.32
N GLU A 396 3.30 -7.69 27.56
CA GLU A 396 4.06 -6.50 27.93
C GLU A 396 5.53 -6.88 28.08
N VAL A 397 6.41 -6.11 27.47
CA VAL A 397 7.86 -6.25 27.51
C VAL A 397 8.45 -5.10 28.29
N TRP A 398 9.35 -5.39 29.23
CA TRP A 398 10.16 -4.40 29.93
C TRP A 398 11.56 -4.39 29.35
N SER A 399 12.05 -3.21 28.94
CA SER A 399 13.35 -3.03 28.30
C SER A 399 14.07 -1.77 28.81
N GLY A 400 15.40 -1.77 28.68
CA GLY A 400 16.22 -0.59 29.02
C GLY A 400 16.00 0.59 28.05
N ALA A 401 15.71 0.31 26.79
CA ALA A 401 15.39 1.28 25.74
C ALA A 401 14.08 0.88 25.04
N PRO A 402 13.41 1.78 24.29
CA PRO A 402 12.22 1.40 23.54
C PRO A 402 12.53 0.25 22.56
N PRO A 403 11.86 -0.91 22.68
CA PRO A 403 11.99 -1.97 21.68
C PRO A 403 11.27 -1.56 20.40
N THR A 404 11.79 -2.01 19.26
CA THR A 404 11.17 -1.79 17.94
C THR A 404 9.94 -2.67 17.74
N PHE A 405 9.17 -2.40 16.70
CA PHE A 405 8.04 -3.24 16.29
C PHE A 405 8.51 -4.67 15.97
N GLU A 406 9.65 -4.80 15.33
CA GLU A 406 10.26 -6.06 14.95
C GLU A 406 10.63 -6.90 16.19
N GLU A 407 11.18 -6.26 17.22
CA GLU A 407 11.51 -6.91 18.51
C GLU A 407 10.25 -7.31 19.31
N LEU A 408 9.11 -6.66 19.06
CA LEU A 408 7.81 -6.97 19.66
C LEU A 408 6.94 -7.90 18.80
N ASP A 409 7.46 -8.41 17.68
CA ASP A 409 6.70 -9.23 16.71
C ASP A 409 5.43 -8.52 16.18
N VAL A 410 5.52 -7.20 15.94
CA VAL A 410 4.45 -6.39 15.35
C VAL A 410 4.79 -6.08 13.90
N ASP A 411 4.07 -6.68 12.97
CA ASP A 411 4.19 -6.39 11.54
C ASP A 411 3.47 -5.08 11.18
N ARG A 412 2.21 -4.96 11.55
CA ARG A 412 1.31 -3.82 11.32
C ARG A 412 0.49 -3.57 12.58
N GLY A 413 0.26 -2.31 12.92
CA GLY A 413 -0.53 -1.97 14.08
C GLY A 413 0.07 -0.84 14.91
N VAL A 414 -0.06 -0.97 16.22
CA VAL A 414 0.28 0.08 17.18
C VAL A 414 1.09 -0.50 18.34
N VAL A 415 2.09 0.25 18.81
CA VAL A 415 2.84 -0.09 20.03
C VAL A 415 2.67 1.02 21.06
N ARG A 416 2.24 0.65 22.27
CA ARG A 416 2.24 1.54 23.43
C ARG A 416 3.58 1.44 24.16
N TYR A 417 4.24 2.58 24.37
CA TYR A 417 5.42 2.73 25.21
C TYR A 417 5.06 3.56 26.44
N ARG A 418 5.42 3.09 27.62
CA ARG A 418 5.30 3.81 28.90
C ARG A 418 6.67 4.01 29.52
N LEU A 419 6.97 5.26 29.90
CA LEU A 419 8.22 5.67 30.52
C LEU A 419 7.93 6.59 31.71
N SER A 420 8.81 6.56 32.70
CA SER A 420 8.72 7.46 33.84
C SER A 420 9.80 8.54 33.75
N VAL A 421 9.42 9.81 33.90
CA VAL A 421 10.35 10.90 34.18
C VAL A 421 10.58 10.88 35.70
N PRO A 422 11.81 10.60 36.17
CA PRO A 422 12.06 10.57 37.62
C PRO A 422 11.95 11.96 38.26
N GLY A 423 11.62 12.02 39.56
CA GLY A 423 11.49 13.27 40.27
C GLY A 423 12.23 13.33 41.58
N PRO A 424 12.40 14.56 42.17
CA PRO A 424 11.94 15.82 41.56
C PRO A 424 12.86 16.31 40.43
N ARG A 425 12.27 16.73 39.30
CA ARG A 425 12.97 17.37 38.18
C ARG A 425 12.21 18.60 37.70
N ALA A 426 12.95 19.64 37.32
CA ALA A 426 12.37 20.80 36.66
C ALA A 426 11.71 20.45 35.33
N PRO A 427 10.80 21.29 34.80
CA PRO A 427 10.17 21.07 33.50
C PRO A 427 11.20 21.32 32.40
N TYR A 428 11.84 20.25 31.96
CA TYR A 428 12.72 20.22 30.80
C TYR A 428 12.01 19.67 29.59
N GLU A 429 12.48 20.03 28.40
CA GLU A 429 11.99 19.46 27.15
C GLU A 429 12.15 17.94 27.15
N LEU A 430 11.04 17.26 26.80
CA LEU A 430 11.04 15.85 26.50
C LEU A 430 11.13 15.68 24.97
N ARG A 431 12.20 15.04 24.52
CA ARG A 431 12.47 14.79 23.11
C ARG A 431 12.35 13.31 22.81
N VAL A 432 11.63 12.97 21.74
CA VAL A 432 11.51 11.61 21.24
C VAL A 432 12.26 11.54 19.92
N ARG A 433 13.25 10.67 19.85
CA ARG A 433 14.13 10.51 18.68
C ARG A 433 13.81 9.24 17.94
N GLY A 434 13.78 9.33 16.62
CA GLY A 434 13.48 8.20 15.77
C GLY A 434 12.03 7.73 15.90
N VAL A 435 11.07 8.67 15.93
CA VAL A 435 9.64 8.33 15.86
C VAL A 435 9.33 7.80 14.45
N ARG A 436 8.91 6.52 14.38
CA ARG A 436 8.56 5.84 13.12
C ARG A 436 7.27 5.06 13.27
N ASP A 437 6.08 5.67 12.90
CA ASP A 437 6.11 6.93 12.13
C ASP A 437 5.30 8.04 12.82
N ARG A 438 4.19 7.70 13.50
CA ARG A 438 3.30 8.69 14.13
C ARG A 438 2.93 8.25 15.54
N ALA A 439 2.99 9.18 16.50
CA ALA A 439 2.70 8.88 17.91
C ALA A 439 1.65 9.82 18.49
N VAL A 440 0.63 9.25 19.12
CA VAL A 440 -0.28 9.96 20.04
C VAL A 440 0.34 9.89 21.42
N THR A 441 0.38 11.03 22.14
CA THR A 441 1.13 11.14 23.40
C THR A 441 0.24 11.53 24.58
N PHE A 442 0.64 11.10 25.77
CA PHE A 442 0.00 11.48 27.04
C PHE A 442 1.07 11.70 28.11
N VAL A 443 0.83 12.68 29.01
CA VAL A 443 1.62 12.91 30.21
C VAL A 443 0.67 12.89 31.40
N ASP A 444 0.90 11.99 32.36
CA ASP A 444 0.02 11.74 33.51
C ASP A 444 -1.46 11.55 33.09
N GLY A 445 -1.68 10.90 31.95
CA GLY A 445 -2.99 10.65 31.34
C GLY A 445 -3.60 11.86 30.60
N ALA A 446 -2.99 13.04 30.66
CA ALA A 446 -3.44 14.20 29.89
C ALA A 446 -2.91 14.12 28.44
N PRO A 447 -3.76 14.42 27.41
CA PRO A 447 -3.32 14.42 26.03
C PRO A 447 -2.19 15.43 25.76
N GLY A 448 -1.17 14.98 25.03
CA GLY A 448 -0.08 15.79 24.51
C GLY A 448 -0.17 15.97 22.98
N PRO A 449 0.85 16.59 22.37
CA PRO A 449 0.89 16.74 20.91
C PRO A 449 1.03 15.40 20.21
N VAL A 450 0.54 15.33 18.98
CA VAL A 450 0.85 14.22 18.07
C VAL A 450 2.24 14.45 17.49
N LEU A 451 3.08 13.40 17.50
CA LEU A 451 4.43 13.44 16.96
C LEU A 451 4.46 12.69 15.62
N ASP A 452 4.90 13.33 14.55
CA ASP A 452 4.94 12.82 13.18
C ASP A 452 6.26 13.09 12.44
N THR A 453 7.28 13.49 13.20
CA THR A 453 8.64 13.69 12.69
C THR A 453 9.63 12.78 13.42
N GLU A 454 10.70 12.35 12.74
CA GLU A 454 11.71 11.46 13.35
C GLU A 454 12.39 12.09 14.59
N GLU A 455 12.56 13.41 14.64
CA GLU A 455 13.06 14.15 15.79
C GLU A 455 11.94 15.05 16.32
N ALA A 456 11.23 14.59 17.33
CA ALA A 456 10.04 15.25 17.85
C ALA A 456 10.23 15.79 19.29
N VAL A 457 9.55 16.90 19.61
CA VAL A 457 9.52 17.50 20.94
C VAL A 457 8.11 17.45 21.49
N LEU A 458 7.93 16.78 22.62
CA LEU A 458 6.65 16.72 23.32
C LEU A 458 6.36 18.00 24.13
N GLY A 459 7.40 18.72 24.51
CA GLY A 459 7.34 19.91 25.33
C GLY A 459 7.99 19.73 26.71
N PRO A 460 7.92 20.76 27.59
CA PRO A 460 8.50 20.69 28.92
C PRO A 460 7.66 19.79 29.84
N VAL A 461 8.32 18.80 30.45
CA VAL A 461 7.72 17.86 31.41
C VAL A 461 8.48 17.98 32.74
N ALA A 462 7.77 18.20 33.86
CA ALA A 462 8.35 18.14 35.20
C ALA A 462 8.32 16.70 35.73
N GLY A 463 9.31 16.29 36.50
CA GLY A 463 9.28 14.99 37.17
C GLY A 463 8.89 15.08 38.67
N PRO A 464 8.24 14.03 39.23
CA PRO A 464 7.93 12.76 38.59
C PRO A 464 6.73 12.88 37.66
N ALA A 465 6.75 12.14 36.51
CA ALA A 465 5.64 12.05 35.59
C ALA A 465 5.66 10.73 34.84
N GLU A 466 4.51 10.23 34.41
CA GLU A 466 4.39 9.11 33.50
C GLU A 466 4.12 9.62 32.07
N VAL A 467 4.92 9.16 31.12
CA VAL A 467 4.79 9.50 29.70
C VAL A 467 4.34 8.25 28.95
N GLU A 468 3.29 8.40 28.15
CA GLU A 468 2.77 7.34 27.32
C GLU A 468 2.79 7.77 25.85
N LEU A 469 3.34 6.91 24.98
CA LEU A 469 3.47 7.11 23.54
C LEU A 469 2.83 5.92 22.82
N TRP A 470 1.81 6.19 21.99
CA TRP A 470 1.17 5.19 21.15
C TRP A 470 1.64 5.42 19.71
N VAL A 471 2.59 4.61 19.30
CA VAL A 471 3.22 4.73 17.98
C VAL A 471 2.54 3.80 17.00
N GLU A 472 2.19 4.32 15.82
CA GLU A 472 1.68 3.58 14.67
C GLU A 472 2.73 3.54 13.57
N SER A 473 2.86 2.40 12.89
CA SER A 473 3.57 2.30 11.62
C SER A 473 2.64 2.74 10.49
N LEU A 474 3.06 3.72 9.71
CA LEU A 474 2.33 4.18 8.52
C LEU A 474 2.61 3.35 7.26
N GLY A 475 3.37 2.28 7.38
CA GLY A 475 3.86 1.39 6.34
C GLY A 475 5.38 1.36 6.30
N ARG A 476 5.98 0.16 6.13
CA ARG A 476 7.42 0.05 5.91
C ARG A 476 7.75 0.40 4.46
N VAL A 477 8.93 0.97 4.29
CA VAL A 477 9.45 1.33 2.98
C VAL A 477 9.50 0.10 2.08
N ASN A 478 8.93 0.22 0.88
CA ASN A 478 8.88 -0.86 -0.11
C ASN A 478 9.99 -0.77 -1.15
N TYR A 479 10.63 0.39 -1.34
CA TYR A 479 11.68 0.60 -2.34
C TYR A 479 12.78 1.56 -1.83
N GLY A 480 14.01 1.38 -2.32
CA GLY A 480 15.12 2.27 -2.05
C GLY A 480 15.98 1.87 -0.83
N PRO A 481 16.91 2.76 -0.40
CA PRO A 481 17.97 2.44 0.58
C PRO A 481 17.46 2.24 2.01
N ARG A 482 16.21 2.61 2.29
CA ARG A 482 15.55 2.45 3.60
C ARG A 482 14.74 1.17 3.72
N LEU A 483 14.79 0.28 2.73
CA LEU A 483 14.15 -1.03 2.81
C LEU A 483 14.59 -1.78 4.07
N GLY A 484 13.63 -2.28 4.84
CA GLY A 484 13.89 -2.97 6.10
C GLY A 484 14.20 -2.03 7.28
N GLU A 485 13.93 -0.72 7.19
CA GLU A 485 14.03 0.15 8.36
C GLU A 485 13.07 -0.28 9.46
N ALA A 486 13.56 -0.24 10.71
CA ALA A 486 12.76 -0.61 11.89
C ALA A 486 11.69 0.45 12.20
N LYS A 487 10.55 0.02 12.76
CA LYS A 487 9.44 0.87 13.21
C LYS A 487 9.40 1.01 14.73
N GLY A 488 8.74 2.05 15.23
CA GLY A 488 8.62 2.38 16.64
C GLY A 488 9.46 3.59 17.06
N ILE A 489 10.08 3.54 18.24
CA ILE A 489 10.98 4.59 18.73
C ILE A 489 12.41 4.07 18.64
N THR A 490 13.14 4.47 17.60
CA THR A 490 14.46 3.89 17.29
C THR A 490 15.65 4.66 17.88
N GLY A 491 15.45 5.92 18.32
CA GLY A 491 16.49 6.79 18.88
C GLY A 491 16.35 7.09 20.36
N GLY A 492 15.28 6.59 21.01
CA GLY A 492 15.03 6.75 22.44
C GLY A 492 14.32 8.03 22.85
N VAL A 493 14.10 8.20 24.15
CA VAL A 493 13.40 9.34 24.75
C VAL A 493 14.35 10.06 25.71
N LEU A 494 14.52 11.37 25.54
CA LEU A 494 15.40 12.21 26.34
C LEU A 494 14.59 13.21 27.16
N HIS A 495 14.91 13.32 28.42
CA HIS A 495 14.48 14.42 29.27
C HIS A 495 15.67 15.37 29.51
N GLU A 496 15.62 16.56 28.96
CA GLU A 496 16.76 17.48 28.77
C GLU A 496 17.84 16.81 27.89
N ARG A 497 18.90 16.27 28.52
CA ARG A 497 20.04 15.59 27.84
C ARG A 497 20.23 14.14 28.27
N GLN A 498 19.33 13.61 29.11
CA GLN A 498 19.45 12.28 29.68
C GLN A 498 18.40 11.36 29.06
N TYR A 499 18.83 10.22 28.57
CA TYR A 499 17.91 9.18 28.15
C TYR A 499 17.08 8.66 29.33
N LEU A 500 15.80 8.49 29.09
CA LEU A 500 14.92 7.77 30.01
C LEU A 500 15.06 6.27 29.74
N HIS A 501 15.21 5.51 30.80
CA HIS A 501 15.34 4.06 30.77
C HIS A 501 14.19 3.39 31.51
N GLY A 502 14.03 2.08 31.29
CA GLY A 502 12.96 1.33 31.93
C GLY A 502 11.61 1.50 31.22
N VAL A 503 11.61 1.18 29.92
CA VAL A 503 10.44 1.28 29.06
C VAL A 503 9.57 0.03 29.18
N ARG A 504 8.27 0.22 29.42
CA ARG A 504 7.26 -0.83 29.27
C ARG A 504 6.61 -0.68 27.88
N ALA A 505 6.71 -1.71 27.06
CA ALA A 505 6.17 -1.69 25.72
C ALA A 505 5.19 -2.83 25.48
N ARG A 506 4.11 -2.57 24.76
CA ARG A 506 3.12 -3.58 24.40
C ARG A 506 2.55 -3.30 23.02
N GLY A 507 2.57 -4.31 22.13
CA GLY A 507 2.09 -4.20 20.76
C GLY A 507 0.66 -4.69 20.58
N LEU A 508 -0.10 -4.01 19.72
CA LEU A 508 -1.36 -4.47 19.16
C LEU A 508 -1.16 -4.71 17.66
N ARG A 509 -1.25 -5.95 17.23
CA ARG A 509 -1.24 -6.33 15.81
C ARG A 509 -2.64 -6.17 15.21
N LEU A 510 -2.73 -5.75 13.95
CA LEU A 510 -4.03 -5.62 13.28
C LEU A 510 -4.75 -6.95 13.11
N ASP A 511 -4.03 -8.05 12.86
CA ASP A 511 -4.63 -9.38 12.72
C ASP A 511 -5.27 -9.92 14.02
N ALA A 512 -4.97 -9.34 15.17
CA ALA A 512 -5.64 -9.67 16.43
C ALA A 512 -7.11 -9.20 16.45
N VAL A 513 -7.45 -8.14 15.69
CA VAL A 513 -8.83 -7.67 15.53
C VAL A 513 -9.63 -8.55 14.54
N GLU A 514 -8.95 -9.33 13.72
CA GLU A 514 -9.57 -10.30 12.80
C GLU A 514 -10.02 -11.58 13.53
N ASP A 515 -9.52 -11.84 14.74
CA ASP A 515 -9.98 -12.95 15.59
C ASP A 515 -11.32 -12.60 16.25
N ALA A 516 -12.42 -12.96 15.60
CA ALA A 516 -13.77 -12.73 16.11
C ALA A 516 -13.99 -13.30 17.52
N THR A 517 -13.31 -14.40 17.88
CA THR A 517 -13.41 -15.02 19.23
C THR A 517 -12.73 -14.14 20.28
N ALA A 518 -11.58 -13.56 19.95
CA ALA A 518 -10.88 -12.63 20.84
C ALA A 518 -11.65 -11.31 20.98
N VAL A 519 -12.14 -10.74 19.90
CA VAL A 519 -12.97 -9.52 19.90
C VAL A 519 -14.27 -9.72 20.67
N ALA A 520 -14.91 -10.90 20.60
CA ALA A 520 -16.13 -11.19 21.35
C ALA A 520 -15.94 -11.21 22.88
N ARG A 521 -14.70 -11.34 23.38
CA ARG A 521 -14.37 -11.29 24.81
C ARG A 521 -14.15 -9.88 25.34
N LEU A 522 -13.99 -8.89 24.46
CA LEU A 522 -13.86 -7.50 24.87
C LEU A 522 -15.16 -7.01 25.51
N VAL A 523 -15.01 -6.22 26.56
CA VAL A 523 -16.13 -5.51 27.17
C VAL A 523 -16.33 -4.19 26.43
N PHE A 524 -17.46 -4.07 25.78
CA PHE A 524 -17.85 -2.82 25.11
C PHE A 524 -18.77 -2.01 26.03
N GLU A 525 -18.42 -0.75 26.22
CA GLU A 525 -19.24 0.25 26.89
C GLU A 525 -20.23 0.90 25.90
N GLU A 526 -21.03 1.87 26.37
CA GLU A 526 -21.89 2.69 25.52
C GLU A 526 -21.10 3.33 24.37
N PRO A 527 -21.70 3.44 23.18
CA PRO A 527 -21.05 4.05 22.03
C PRO A 527 -20.55 5.46 22.29
N ARG A 528 -19.32 5.74 21.86
CA ARG A 528 -18.67 7.06 21.94
C ARG A 528 -18.11 7.44 20.56
N PRO A 529 -18.95 7.89 19.59
CA PRO A 529 -18.52 8.14 18.22
C PRO A 529 -17.26 9.00 18.15
N GLY A 530 -16.27 8.56 17.37
CA GLY A 530 -14.99 9.24 17.19
C GLY A 530 -14.05 9.24 18.39
N ALA A 531 -14.40 8.61 19.53
CA ALA A 531 -13.47 8.44 20.63
C ALA A 531 -12.39 7.41 20.27
N ARG A 532 -11.18 7.62 20.76
CA ARG A 532 -10.05 6.72 20.56
C ARG A 532 -10.35 5.34 21.15
N GLY A 533 -10.29 4.28 20.34
CA GLY A 533 -10.63 2.91 20.74
C GLY A 533 -11.24 2.08 19.63
N LEU A 534 -11.74 0.90 19.97
CA LEU A 534 -12.43 0.01 19.04
C LEU A 534 -13.94 0.20 19.16
N HIS A 535 -14.57 0.62 18.08
CA HIS A 535 -16.01 0.75 17.95
C HIS A 535 -16.60 -0.48 17.30
N ARG A 536 -17.73 -0.94 17.81
CA ARG A 536 -18.55 -1.98 17.21
C ARG A 536 -19.84 -1.37 16.70
N GLY A 537 -20.23 -1.72 15.50
CA GLY A 537 -21.47 -1.29 14.89
C GLY A 537 -22.10 -2.39 14.04
N THR A 538 -23.29 -2.11 13.57
CA THR A 538 -24.07 -2.99 12.68
C THR A 538 -24.68 -2.17 11.56
N VAL A 539 -24.48 -2.62 10.33
CA VAL A 539 -25.19 -2.12 9.15
C VAL A 539 -26.12 -3.20 8.62
N VAL A 540 -27.34 -2.81 8.22
CA VAL A 540 -28.37 -3.74 7.72
C VAL A 540 -28.50 -3.57 6.21
N VAL A 541 -28.20 -4.62 5.46
CA VAL A 541 -28.38 -4.68 4.01
C VAL A 541 -29.72 -5.37 3.71
N PRO A 542 -30.63 -4.74 2.96
CA PRO A 542 -31.92 -5.33 2.64
C PRO A 542 -31.79 -6.56 1.73
N ALA A 543 -32.82 -7.39 1.68
CA ALA A 543 -32.88 -8.53 0.78
C ALA A 543 -32.73 -8.10 -0.69
N GLY A 544 -31.88 -8.80 -1.46
CA GLY A 544 -31.53 -8.45 -2.83
C GLY A 544 -30.66 -7.20 -2.97
N GLY A 545 -30.20 -6.60 -1.85
CA GLY A 545 -29.47 -5.33 -1.85
C GLY A 545 -27.95 -5.46 -1.77
N VAL A 546 -27.40 -6.67 -1.76
CA VAL A 546 -25.96 -6.90 -1.64
C VAL A 546 -25.24 -6.52 -2.94
N GLY A 547 -24.17 -5.75 -2.81
CA GLY A 547 -23.31 -5.32 -3.91
C GLY A 547 -22.12 -4.52 -3.41
N ASP A 548 -21.26 -4.12 -4.34
CA ASP A 548 -20.09 -3.27 -4.06
C ASP A 548 -20.52 -1.94 -3.46
N ALA A 549 -19.80 -1.48 -2.45
CA ALA A 549 -20.11 -0.26 -1.71
C ALA A 549 -18.84 0.54 -1.41
N VAL A 550 -19.02 1.74 -0.89
CA VAL A 550 -17.98 2.55 -0.25
C VAL A 550 -18.38 2.83 1.18
N LEU A 551 -17.42 2.77 2.10
CA LEU A 551 -17.62 3.16 3.49
C LEU A 551 -17.08 4.58 3.69
N GLU A 552 -17.94 5.49 4.09
CA GLU A 552 -17.60 6.86 4.50
C GLU A 552 -17.56 6.96 6.02
N LEU A 553 -16.59 7.72 6.54
CA LEU A 553 -16.38 7.96 7.97
C LEU A 553 -16.29 9.48 8.24
N PRO A 554 -17.41 10.23 8.13
CA PRO A 554 -17.40 11.68 8.28
C PRO A 554 -17.09 12.08 9.74
N GLY A 555 -16.08 12.95 9.92
CA GLY A 555 -15.63 13.43 11.22
C GLY A 555 -14.72 12.47 12.01
N TRP A 556 -14.47 11.26 11.52
CA TRP A 556 -13.49 10.34 12.08
C TRP A 556 -12.09 10.74 11.65
N THR A 557 -11.09 10.49 12.50
CA THR A 557 -9.74 11.01 12.27
C THR A 557 -8.87 10.02 11.51
N ARG A 558 -8.55 8.88 12.12
CA ARG A 558 -7.63 7.91 11.52
C ARG A 558 -7.67 6.56 12.21
N GLY A 559 -7.58 5.51 11.42
CA GLY A 559 -7.55 4.17 11.96
C GLY A 559 -7.78 3.09 10.93
N PHE A 560 -8.41 2.01 11.34
CA PHE A 560 -8.65 0.83 10.49
C PHE A 560 -10.09 0.34 10.61
N VAL A 561 -10.58 -0.29 9.53
CA VAL A 561 -11.96 -0.80 9.47
C VAL A 561 -12.01 -2.25 9.03
N TRP A 562 -12.95 -2.99 9.63
CA TRP A 562 -13.35 -4.34 9.22
C TRP A 562 -14.85 -4.38 8.99
N VAL A 563 -15.29 -5.08 7.94
CA VAL A 563 -16.71 -5.31 7.63
C VAL A 563 -16.94 -6.80 7.43
N GLY A 564 -17.87 -7.37 8.21
CA GLY A 564 -18.12 -8.81 8.17
C GLY A 564 -16.90 -9.67 8.51
N GLY A 565 -15.95 -9.14 9.28
CA GLY A 565 -14.67 -9.77 9.60
C GLY A 565 -13.58 -9.57 8.54
N PHE A 566 -13.91 -8.96 7.38
CA PHE A 566 -12.93 -8.68 6.33
C PHE A 566 -12.25 -7.32 6.57
N PRO A 567 -10.89 -7.25 6.59
CA PRO A 567 -10.15 -6.03 6.84
C PRO A 567 -10.15 -5.13 5.61
N LEU A 568 -10.79 -3.96 5.67
CA LEU A 568 -10.80 -3.01 4.55
C LEU A 568 -9.46 -2.27 4.44
N GLY A 569 -8.90 -1.82 5.54
CA GLY A 569 -7.64 -1.07 5.56
C GLY A 569 -7.71 0.21 6.38
N ARG A 570 -6.73 1.09 6.14
CA ARG A 570 -6.58 2.38 6.81
C ARG A 570 -7.52 3.42 6.22
N TYR A 571 -8.20 4.19 7.08
CA TYR A 571 -8.81 5.47 6.73
C TYR A 571 -8.04 6.62 7.41
N TRP A 572 -8.04 7.78 6.79
CA TRP A 572 -7.43 8.98 7.34
C TRP A 572 -8.09 10.25 6.79
N SER A 573 -8.51 11.15 7.70
CA SER A 573 -9.14 12.43 7.34
C SER A 573 -8.21 13.40 6.59
N ALA A 574 -6.90 13.20 6.64
CA ALA A 574 -5.94 13.97 5.86
C ALA A 574 -6.18 13.82 4.34
N GLY A 575 -6.61 12.64 3.87
CA GLY A 575 -6.79 12.36 2.45
C GLY A 575 -5.48 12.03 1.73
N PRO A 576 -5.49 11.91 0.40
CA PRO A 576 -6.59 12.22 -0.52
C PRO A 576 -7.75 11.23 -0.49
N GLN A 577 -7.52 9.96 -0.08
CA GLN A 577 -8.56 8.94 0.02
C GLN A 577 -9.51 9.26 1.19
N ARG A 578 -10.81 9.47 0.91
CA ARG A 578 -11.83 9.87 1.90
C ARG A 578 -12.79 8.75 2.27
N SER A 579 -12.76 7.65 1.55
CA SER A 579 -13.64 6.51 1.74
C SER A 579 -12.93 5.20 1.44
N LEU A 580 -13.46 4.09 1.94
CA LEU A 580 -12.90 2.76 1.73
C LEU A 580 -13.82 1.92 0.85
N TYR A 581 -13.26 1.26 -0.14
CA TYR A 581 -13.98 0.29 -0.95
C TYR A 581 -14.38 -0.93 -0.13
N VAL A 582 -15.64 -1.34 -0.26
CA VAL A 582 -16.22 -2.53 0.38
C VAL A 582 -16.64 -3.50 -0.71
N PRO A 583 -15.90 -4.59 -0.94
CA PRO A 583 -16.30 -5.62 -1.89
C PRO A 583 -17.66 -6.23 -1.53
N GLY A 584 -18.57 -6.32 -2.50
CA GLY A 584 -19.91 -6.89 -2.27
C GLY A 584 -19.89 -8.27 -1.58
N PRO A 585 -18.98 -9.19 -1.93
CA PRO A 585 -18.87 -10.49 -1.25
C PRO A 585 -18.55 -10.43 0.25
N CYS A 586 -18.09 -9.29 0.78
CA CYS A 586 -17.90 -9.10 2.23
C CYS A 586 -19.21 -8.84 2.96
N LEU A 587 -20.28 -8.50 2.22
CA LEU A 587 -21.60 -8.20 2.74
C LEU A 587 -22.54 -9.39 2.58
N ARG A 588 -23.53 -9.45 3.45
CA ARG A 588 -24.66 -10.39 3.37
C ARG A 588 -25.97 -9.64 3.60
N GLU A 589 -27.06 -10.21 3.15
CA GLU A 589 -28.40 -9.74 3.51
C GLU A 589 -28.58 -9.76 5.03
N GLY A 590 -29.26 -8.77 5.57
CA GLY A 590 -29.46 -8.59 7.00
C GLY A 590 -28.28 -7.88 7.68
N ALA A 591 -28.00 -8.25 8.91
CA ALA A 591 -27.04 -7.57 9.77
C ALA A 591 -25.58 -7.96 9.42
N ASN A 592 -24.74 -6.95 9.21
CA ASN A 592 -23.30 -7.06 9.02
C ASN A 592 -22.58 -6.30 10.14
N GLU A 593 -21.62 -6.93 10.78
CA GLU A 593 -20.76 -6.28 11.78
C GLU A 593 -19.79 -5.32 11.12
N VAL A 594 -19.61 -4.16 11.72
CA VAL A 594 -18.57 -3.19 11.36
C VAL A 594 -17.75 -2.89 12.59
N LEU A 595 -16.43 -3.06 12.49
CA LEU A 595 -15.47 -2.68 13.52
C LEU A 595 -14.65 -1.49 13.01
N VAL A 596 -14.52 -0.44 13.82
CA VAL A 596 -13.69 0.73 13.53
C VAL A 596 -12.70 0.93 14.69
N LEU A 597 -11.42 0.79 14.41
CA LEU A 597 -10.34 1.12 15.35
C LEU A 597 -9.91 2.58 15.10
N GLU A 598 -10.37 3.50 15.98
CA GLU A 598 -9.96 4.91 15.94
C GLU A 598 -8.70 5.10 16.79
N LEU A 599 -7.64 5.64 16.20
CA LEU A 599 -6.32 5.74 16.83
C LEU A 599 -6.02 7.11 17.47
N GLU A 600 -6.62 8.19 16.99
CA GLU A 600 -6.35 9.54 17.52
C GLU A 600 -7.50 10.10 18.35
N GLY A 601 -8.72 9.86 17.90
CA GLY A 601 -9.91 10.49 18.44
C GLY A 601 -10.17 11.87 17.83
N ALA A 602 -11.44 12.27 17.75
CA ALA A 602 -11.81 13.61 17.34
C ALA A 602 -11.27 14.62 18.35
N ALA A 603 -10.41 15.53 17.89
CA ALA A 603 -9.90 16.60 18.75
C ALA A 603 -11.05 17.53 19.18
N PRO A 604 -11.21 17.86 20.47
CA PRO A 604 -12.19 18.86 20.87
C PRO A 604 -11.73 20.22 20.28
N GLY A 605 -12.42 20.67 19.22
CA GLY A 605 -12.36 22.06 18.76
C GLY A 605 -11.21 22.53 17.88
N THR A 606 -10.54 21.69 17.10
CA THR A 606 -9.66 22.15 16.02
C THR A 606 -10.43 22.26 14.71
N SER A 607 -11.09 23.39 14.50
CA SER A 607 -11.55 23.81 13.18
C SER A 607 -10.34 24.14 12.32
N GLY A 608 -9.99 23.28 11.36
CA GLY A 608 -9.11 23.66 10.25
C GLY A 608 -9.73 24.85 9.48
N PRO A 609 -8.92 25.74 8.86
CA PRO A 609 -9.44 26.88 8.13
C PRO A 609 -10.35 26.40 7.01
N GLY A 610 -11.65 26.78 7.11
CA GLY A 610 -12.65 26.50 6.09
C GLY A 610 -12.22 27.13 4.75
N ARG A 611 -12.11 26.32 3.71
CA ARG A 611 -11.93 26.79 2.34
C ARG A 611 -13.13 27.65 1.96
N PRO A 612 -12.97 28.88 1.45
CA PRO A 612 -14.09 29.64 0.93
C PRO A 612 -14.70 28.93 -0.28
N SER A 613 -16.01 28.74 -0.25
CA SER A 613 -16.75 28.16 -1.36
C SER A 613 -16.57 29.04 -2.59
N ALA A 614 -16.07 28.45 -3.69
CA ALA A 614 -15.98 29.13 -4.98
C ALA A 614 -17.39 29.48 -5.46
N ASN A 615 -17.71 30.78 -5.46
CA ASN A 615 -18.91 31.35 -6.05
C ASN A 615 -18.92 31.08 -7.57
N ARG A 616 -19.93 30.38 -8.04
CA ARG A 616 -20.32 30.43 -9.46
C ARG A 616 -20.83 31.84 -9.78
N PRO A 617 -20.46 32.45 -10.92
CA PRO A 617 -21.03 33.73 -11.33
C PRO A 617 -22.48 33.54 -11.73
N GLY A 618 -23.40 34.17 -10.99
CA GLY A 618 -24.81 34.33 -11.33
C GLY A 618 -25.02 35.66 -12.01
N THR A 619 -25.79 35.63 -13.07
CA THR A 619 -26.21 36.71 -13.94
C THR A 619 -26.98 37.79 -13.20
N ASP A 620 -26.80 39.03 -13.65
CA ASP A 620 -27.40 40.28 -13.21
C ASP A 620 -28.94 40.29 -13.06
N GLY A 621 -29.42 41.01 -12.04
CA GLY A 621 -30.79 41.40 -11.88
C GLY A 621 -30.95 42.52 -10.84
N SER A 622 -31.14 43.73 -11.27
CA SER A 622 -31.33 44.99 -10.56
C SER A 622 -32.56 45.02 -9.66
N GLY A 623 -32.49 45.68 -8.49
CA GLY A 623 -33.71 46.08 -7.75
C GLY A 623 -33.50 46.60 -6.33
N THR A 624 -33.38 47.91 -6.20
CA THR A 624 -33.87 48.90 -5.21
C THR A 624 -33.94 48.66 -3.70
N ASN A 625 -33.42 49.66 -3.01
CA ASN A 625 -33.38 50.02 -1.59
C ASN A 625 -34.69 50.00 -0.79
N GLY A 626 -34.58 49.73 0.51
CA GLY A 626 -35.47 50.18 1.57
C GLY A 626 -34.96 49.82 2.95
N PRO A 627 -34.87 50.77 3.92
CA PRO A 627 -34.29 50.56 5.22
C PRO A 627 -35.31 50.19 6.31
N GLY A 628 -34.84 49.44 7.31
CA GLY A 628 -35.68 49.29 8.51
C GLY A 628 -35.32 48.22 9.50
N THR A 629 -34.79 48.69 10.60
CA THR A 629 -35.04 48.42 12.03
C THR A 629 -34.23 47.34 12.74
N ASP A 630 -33.60 47.85 13.82
CA ASP A 630 -32.84 47.15 14.87
C ASP A 630 -33.63 46.02 15.55
N GLY A 631 -32.92 44.91 15.78
CA GLY A 631 -33.34 43.86 16.69
C GLY A 631 -32.10 43.22 17.35
N SER A 632 -31.76 43.68 18.57
CA SER A 632 -30.72 43.14 19.40
C SER A 632 -31.06 41.71 19.84
N GLY A 633 -30.41 40.73 19.25
CA GLY A 633 -30.40 39.34 19.72
C GLY A 633 -28.94 38.92 20.00
N THR A 634 -28.62 38.81 21.27
CA THR A 634 -27.34 38.26 21.75
C THR A 634 -27.30 36.76 21.47
N ASN A 635 -26.69 36.36 20.37
CA ASN A 635 -26.29 34.96 20.15
C ASN A 635 -24.81 34.83 20.54
N GLY A 636 -24.55 34.02 21.58
CA GLY A 636 -23.22 33.60 21.94
C GLY A 636 -22.56 32.79 20.79
N PRO A 637 -21.23 32.72 20.73
CA PRO A 637 -20.53 31.99 19.69
C PRO A 637 -20.82 30.49 19.81
N GLY A 638 -21.57 29.95 18.88
CA GLY A 638 -21.71 28.51 18.71
C GLY A 638 -20.36 27.91 18.29
N THR A 639 -19.79 27.08 19.15
CA THR A 639 -18.61 26.26 18.87
C THR A 639 -19.04 25.00 18.16
N ASP A 640 -19.42 25.09 16.90
CA ASP A 640 -19.68 23.90 16.07
C ASP A 640 -18.41 23.55 15.28
N GLY A 641 -17.53 22.72 15.90
CA GLY A 641 -16.56 21.93 15.18
C GLY A 641 -17.27 20.83 14.35
N PRO A 642 -16.64 20.21 13.34
CA PRO A 642 -17.28 19.16 12.55
C PRO A 642 -17.75 18.05 13.49
N SER A 643 -19.06 17.80 13.50
CA SER A 643 -19.68 16.73 14.28
C SER A 643 -19.23 15.39 13.73
N VAL A 644 -18.81 14.47 14.63
CA VAL A 644 -18.56 13.07 14.25
C VAL A 644 -19.90 12.41 13.97
N GLU A 645 -20.10 11.98 12.73
CA GLU A 645 -21.28 11.26 12.31
C GLU A 645 -21.06 9.74 12.37
N ALA A 646 -22.13 8.98 12.35
CA ALA A 646 -22.04 7.53 12.19
C ALA A 646 -21.45 7.18 10.82
N PRO A 647 -20.56 6.15 10.73
CA PRO A 647 -20.09 5.65 9.44
C PRO A 647 -21.29 5.19 8.58
N ARG A 648 -21.15 5.28 7.26
CA ARG A 648 -22.21 4.85 6.34
C ARG A 648 -21.68 4.14 5.11
N LEU A 649 -22.38 3.08 4.69
CA LEU A 649 -22.18 2.47 3.38
C LEU A 649 -22.99 3.25 2.34
N VAL A 650 -22.35 3.55 1.22
CA VAL A 650 -23.00 4.16 0.05
C VAL A 650 -22.74 3.31 -1.20
N PRO A 651 -23.66 3.37 -2.21
CA PRO A 651 -23.53 2.60 -3.45
C PRO A 651 -22.27 2.84 -4.26
#